data_652a40f2b9fe686f07035a9e0bc2b064
#
_entry.id   652a40f2b9fe686f07035a9e0bc2b064
#
_cell.length_a   1.000
_cell.length_b   1.000
_cell.length_c   1.000
_cell.angle_alpha   90.00
_cell.angle_beta   90.00
_cell.angle_gamma   90.00
#
_symmetry.space_group_name_H-M   'P 1'
#
loop_
_entity.id
_entity.type
_entity.pdbx_description
1 polymer ?
#
loop_
_entity_poly.entity_id
_entity_poly.type
_entity_poly.pdbx_seq_one_letter_code
_entity_poly.pdbx_strand_id
1 'polypeptide(L)'
;MYIGIAVTLLAVTQLVASKPLPSPQTQNTTTAISPSVNETSTSVAPTSTTPTSDPNANPCLQISQLIYATPAKREVDDEPGRQEQPSNTIDGSNAATAIEAAPASFTSFTPKVPAQLAWECLNDVPLDSASAGPWLESLRPYLEWQSTTAYLKNPPEGYLEPAMDVWAEYEDIVSRAASGSFTNEYELEFALYRLTQKTHDGHFRYMPNLVGGIFAFGRPISLVSYSADGTALPKPYVYSDVLSFFVNGTAEPSAVAQINGQDAVQYLEEWAQYGSLQDPDALYNNVFHELAQAALGTSGVGAGTFAGAGRGAYIFPGPSTTLTFENGTATTFENFARVLVPFFSVQNATDLYEHYVNPLSYTTPSVTANNKAAAVAAPAALVSPPPGYPSPVVIEPSNLVAGYYLDEPGYEDVAVLACTSFLGLPDYQNVSYSFLEQASAAGKTKLVIDVSANGGGTILQGYSLFLNLFPDIMPYGASRFRSHEAFDIIGETASERIWYYPFNYTDPPNASWQDFAGGTPFNYRADVDINYQNFDSWQDKNPPNEFYGDNFTSIIRWNLSDPTITAANGVQVNGYGDRVGMPPSRPFAPEDVVILYDGYCASTCAIFSEFMTEQAGVKTIAIGGRPRDGPMQAIGGVKGANNYAFSFINELVRDTYKLAPDQSGFFNSTSLQSYVDPETYQIPFVRATTYSGEANVRDGIREGDESQTPLQFVYEAADCRLWYTAEMTVDVTAIWEKVVDVTWNGDSCVVGGLSEQPQSSKRDEAASLAKAQRRLEKAVQQMTTEKAAALEQSQDLFTDLDSMVPQQGLMLP
;
A
#
# COMPACT_ATOMS: atom_id res chain seq x y z
N MET A 1 48.13 14.06 46.22
CA MET A 1 48.99 12.94 46.68
C MET A 1 48.84 11.84 45.65
N TYR A 2 49.82 11.65 44.80
CA TYR A 2 49.90 10.71 43.70
C TYR A 2 49.94 9.27 44.20
N ILE A 3 49.35 8.33 43.52
CA ILE A 3 49.89 6.98 43.23
C ILE A 3 49.26 6.52 41.89
N GLY A 4 50.10 6.43 40.85
CA GLY A 4 49.78 5.77 39.61
C GLY A 4 50.14 4.27 39.69
N ILE A 5 49.39 3.46 38.98
CA ILE A 5 49.82 2.06 38.64
C ILE A 5 49.69 1.90 37.13
N ALA A 6 50.88 1.69 36.53
CA ALA A 6 51.04 1.25 35.16
C ALA A 6 50.83 -0.26 35.08
N VAL A 7 50.09 -0.72 34.10
CA VAL A 7 49.98 -2.14 33.70
C VAL A 7 50.49 -2.27 32.25
N THR A 8 51.49 -3.11 32.12
CA THR A 8 52.27 -3.39 30.93
C THR A 8 51.51 -4.30 29.98
N LEU A 9 51.46 -3.92 28.66
CA LEU A 9 51.06 -4.81 27.57
C LEU A 9 52.13 -5.88 27.36
N LEU A 10 51.72 -7.16 27.29
CA LEU A 10 52.48 -8.24 26.61
C LEU A 10 51.67 -8.69 25.39
N ALA A 11 52.21 -8.38 24.23
CA ALA A 11 51.76 -8.93 22.96
C ALA A 11 52.39 -10.31 22.76
N VAL A 12 51.57 -11.31 22.47
CA VAL A 12 52.04 -12.60 21.95
C VAL A 12 51.51 -12.76 20.53
N THR A 13 52.32 -12.56 19.56
CA THR A 13 52.10 -12.91 18.15
C THR A 13 52.33 -14.39 17.94
N GLN A 14 51.28 -15.13 17.53
CA GLN A 14 51.48 -16.43 16.87
C GLN A 14 51.15 -16.27 15.38
N LEU A 15 52.15 -16.39 14.56
CA LEU A 15 52.02 -16.62 13.10
C LEU A 15 51.52 -18.04 12.87
N VAL A 16 50.38 -18.17 12.20
CA VAL A 16 49.99 -19.42 11.52
C VAL A 16 49.94 -19.11 10.03
N ALA A 17 50.89 -19.69 9.30
CA ALA A 17 50.94 -19.64 7.83
C ALA A 17 49.86 -20.55 7.25
N SER A 18 48.91 -19.99 6.53
CA SER A 18 48.00 -20.74 5.64
C SER A 18 48.42 -20.56 4.18
N LYS A 19 48.56 -21.70 3.51
CA LYS A 19 48.85 -21.78 2.07
C LYS A 19 47.73 -21.22 1.23
N PRO A 20 48.00 -20.56 0.08
CA PRO A 20 46.99 -20.14 -0.84
C PRO A 20 46.41 -21.29 -1.67
N LEU A 21 45.10 -21.33 -1.80
CA LEU A 21 44.38 -22.17 -2.78
C LEU A 21 44.42 -21.50 -4.16
N PRO A 22 44.43 -22.29 -5.25
CA PRO A 22 44.58 -21.74 -6.61
C PRO A 22 43.27 -21.17 -7.12
N SER A 23 43.37 -20.01 -7.77
CA SER A 23 42.31 -19.33 -8.52
C SER A 23 41.84 -20.16 -9.72
N PRO A 24 40.52 -20.14 -10.07
CA PRO A 24 40.04 -20.72 -11.32
C PRO A 24 40.38 -19.80 -12.50
N GLN A 25 40.95 -20.37 -13.52
CA GLN A 25 41.18 -19.73 -14.81
C GLN A 25 39.88 -19.51 -15.57
N THR A 26 39.62 -18.28 -15.98
CA THR A 26 38.65 -17.91 -16.97
C THR A 26 39.01 -18.48 -18.36
N GLN A 27 38.16 -19.33 -18.89
CA GLN A 27 38.13 -19.59 -20.32
C GLN A 27 36.95 -18.85 -20.95
N ASN A 28 37.28 -17.82 -21.73
CA ASN A 28 36.39 -17.20 -22.69
C ASN A 28 36.12 -18.15 -23.85
N THR A 29 34.85 -18.54 -24.05
CA THR A 29 34.39 -19.00 -25.37
C THR A 29 33.05 -18.37 -25.67
N THR A 30 33.09 -17.32 -26.47
CA THR A 30 31.99 -16.76 -27.21
C THR A 30 31.49 -17.76 -28.22
N THR A 31 30.25 -18.22 -28.11
CA THR A 31 29.53 -18.84 -29.22
C THR A 31 28.09 -18.28 -29.19
N ALA A 32 27.86 -17.41 -30.17
CA ALA A 32 26.51 -16.95 -30.48
C ALA A 32 25.72 -18.11 -31.08
N ILE A 33 24.59 -18.46 -30.52
CA ILE A 33 23.61 -19.36 -31.13
C ILE A 33 22.28 -18.58 -31.20
N SER A 34 21.95 -18.21 -32.44
CA SER A 34 20.57 -17.79 -32.77
C SER A 34 19.69 -19.05 -32.88
N PRO A 35 18.53 -19.09 -32.26
CA PRO A 35 17.56 -20.15 -32.56
C PRO A 35 16.74 -19.77 -33.80
N SER A 36 16.91 -20.54 -34.85
CA SER A 36 15.99 -20.58 -35.97
C SER A 36 14.74 -21.36 -35.55
N VAL A 37 13.59 -20.72 -35.65
CA VAL A 37 12.28 -21.31 -35.46
C VAL A 37 11.95 -22.14 -36.71
N ASN A 38 11.71 -23.45 -36.54
CA ASN A 38 11.06 -24.29 -37.54
C ASN A 38 9.64 -24.57 -37.03
N GLU A 39 8.68 -23.97 -37.71
CA GLU A 39 7.25 -24.25 -37.53
C GLU A 39 6.89 -25.61 -38.14
N THR A 40 6.22 -26.43 -37.34
CA THR A 40 5.27 -27.43 -37.88
C THR A 40 4.13 -27.57 -36.86
N SER A 41 3.10 -26.77 -37.08
CA SER A 41 1.85 -26.85 -36.33
C SER A 41 0.82 -27.70 -37.04
N THR A 42 0.25 -28.66 -36.33
CA THR A 42 -1.04 -29.24 -36.64
C THR A 42 -2.05 -28.73 -35.64
N SER A 43 -2.81 -27.72 -36.05
CA SER A 43 -3.88 -27.11 -35.26
C SER A 43 -5.17 -27.90 -35.44
N VAL A 44 -5.78 -28.30 -34.34
CA VAL A 44 -7.23 -28.58 -34.30
C VAL A 44 -7.85 -27.38 -33.54
N ALA A 45 -8.57 -26.53 -34.28
CA ALA A 45 -9.26 -25.38 -33.74
C ALA A 45 -10.58 -25.76 -33.09
N PRO A 46 -10.92 -25.25 -31.91
CA PRO A 46 -12.32 -25.21 -31.46
C PRO A 46 -13.02 -24.03 -32.14
N THR A 47 -14.13 -24.29 -32.77
CA THR A 47 -15.02 -23.29 -33.36
C THR A 47 -15.68 -22.45 -32.26
N SER A 48 -15.08 -21.32 -31.97
CA SER A 48 -15.71 -20.23 -31.23
C SER A 48 -16.32 -19.28 -32.27
N THR A 49 -17.63 -19.11 -32.26
CA THR A 49 -18.31 -18.06 -33.01
C THR A 49 -18.10 -16.70 -32.29
N THR A 50 -16.94 -16.11 -32.47
CA THR A 50 -16.70 -14.70 -32.14
C THR A 50 -17.41 -13.85 -33.22
N PRO A 51 -18.08 -12.73 -32.85
CA PRO A 51 -18.54 -11.78 -33.86
C PRO A 51 -17.32 -11.31 -34.64
N THR A 52 -17.34 -11.42 -35.97
CA THR A 52 -16.31 -10.91 -36.85
C THR A 52 -16.24 -9.40 -36.68
N SER A 53 -15.29 -8.91 -35.86
CA SER A 53 -14.94 -7.51 -35.84
C SER A 53 -14.32 -7.12 -37.19
N ASP A 54 -14.75 -5.99 -37.73
CA ASP A 54 -14.11 -5.37 -38.89
C ASP A 54 -12.64 -5.09 -38.49
N PRO A 55 -11.63 -5.66 -39.18
CA PRO A 55 -10.24 -5.41 -38.85
C PRO A 55 -9.80 -3.95 -39.02
N ASN A 56 -10.67 -3.07 -39.52
CA ASN A 56 -10.49 -1.62 -39.62
C ASN A 56 -11.28 -0.83 -38.55
N ALA A 57 -11.98 -1.48 -37.65
CA ALA A 57 -12.74 -0.77 -36.62
C ALA A 57 -11.80 -0.31 -35.48
N ASN A 58 -11.84 1.00 -35.17
CA ASN A 58 -11.10 1.64 -34.11
C ASN A 58 -11.45 1.04 -32.73
N PRO A 59 -10.47 0.53 -31.93
CA PRO A 59 -10.73 -0.12 -30.65
C PRO A 59 -11.49 0.76 -29.65
N CYS A 60 -11.17 2.05 -29.57
CA CYS A 60 -11.83 2.99 -28.69
C CYS A 60 -13.31 3.20 -29.06
N LEU A 61 -13.63 3.23 -30.36
CA LEU A 61 -15.00 3.31 -30.84
C LEU A 61 -15.78 2.04 -30.48
N GLN A 62 -15.17 0.87 -30.60
CA GLN A 62 -15.79 -0.41 -30.20
C GLN A 62 -16.13 -0.41 -28.71
N ILE A 63 -15.25 0.10 -27.85
CA ILE A 63 -15.52 0.25 -26.41
C ILE A 63 -16.75 1.13 -26.19
N SER A 64 -16.78 2.32 -26.81
CA SER A 64 -17.93 3.23 -26.74
C SER A 64 -19.22 2.54 -27.16
N GLN A 65 -19.19 1.81 -28.25
CA GLN A 65 -20.35 1.06 -28.76
C GLN A 65 -20.78 -0.07 -27.82
N LEU A 66 -19.85 -0.83 -27.24
CA LEU A 66 -20.17 -1.89 -26.28
C LEU A 66 -20.86 -1.35 -25.03
N ILE A 67 -20.41 -0.19 -24.54
CA ILE A 67 -20.97 0.41 -23.33
C ILE A 67 -22.38 0.98 -23.56
N TYR A 68 -22.60 1.65 -24.71
CA TYR A 68 -23.84 2.41 -24.96
C TYR A 68 -24.84 1.73 -25.90
N ALA A 69 -24.44 0.68 -26.64
CA ALA A 69 -25.34 -0.06 -27.54
C ALA A 69 -26.16 -1.17 -26.85
N THR A 70 -25.84 -1.52 -25.62
CA THR A 70 -26.58 -2.52 -24.86
C THR A 70 -27.73 -1.84 -24.12
N PRO A 71 -29.01 -1.94 -24.54
CA PRO A 71 -30.11 -1.51 -23.70
C PRO A 71 -30.04 -2.39 -22.44
N ALA A 72 -29.98 -1.75 -21.27
CA ALA A 72 -30.10 -2.46 -20.02
C ALA A 72 -31.35 -3.34 -20.08
N LYS A 73 -31.20 -4.66 -20.18
CA LYS A 73 -32.28 -5.59 -19.88
C LYS A 73 -32.57 -5.42 -18.40
N ARG A 74 -33.55 -4.54 -18.11
CA ARG A 74 -34.29 -4.64 -16.84
C ARG A 74 -34.99 -5.97 -16.90
N GLU A 75 -34.55 -6.95 -16.14
CA GLU A 75 -35.45 -7.98 -15.62
C GLU A 75 -36.42 -7.23 -14.70
N VAL A 76 -37.56 -6.87 -15.26
CA VAL A 76 -38.72 -6.47 -14.48
C VAL A 76 -39.33 -7.79 -14.05
N ASP A 77 -39.12 -8.17 -12.79
CA ASP A 77 -39.96 -9.14 -12.12
C ASP A 77 -41.42 -8.61 -12.17
N ASP A 78 -42.22 -9.25 -13.01
CA ASP A 78 -43.68 -9.01 -13.10
C ASP A 78 -44.36 -9.48 -11.79
N GLU A 79 -44.52 -8.57 -10.84
CA GLU A 79 -45.58 -8.71 -9.83
C GLU A 79 -46.90 -8.15 -10.41
N PRO A 80 -47.96 -8.95 -10.51
CA PRO A 80 -49.25 -8.47 -10.99
C PRO A 80 -50.01 -7.76 -9.87
N GLY A 81 -50.20 -6.45 -10.00
CA GLY A 81 -51.25 -5.77 -9.23
C GLY A 81 -50.88 -4.38 -8.65
N ARG A 82 -50.73 -3.38 -9.50
CA ARG A 82 -50.93 -1.98 -9.06
C ARG A 82 -51.58 -1.17 -10.17
N GLN A 83 -52.85 -0.71 -9.88
CA GLN A 83 -53.65 0.09 -10.77
C GLN A 83 -53.03 1.49 -10.97
N GLU A 84 -53.01 1.95 -12.21
CA GLU A 84 -52.69 3.31 -12.62
C GLU A 84 -53.85 4.28 -12.20
N GLN A 85 -53.46 5.47 -11.72
CA GLN A 85 -54.32 6.63 -11.70
C GLN A 85 -53.86 7.71 -12.67
N PRO A 86 -54.76 8.49 -13.28
CA PRO A 86 -54.45 9.24 -14.49
C PRO A 86 -53.83 10.62 -14.25
N SER A 87 -53.06 11.03 -15.25
CA SER A 87 -52.38 12.30 -15.44
C SER A 87 -53.28 13.51 -15.49
N ASN A 88 -52.88 14.61 -14.85
CA ASN A 88 -53.38 15.94 -15.17
C ASN A 88 -52.39 16.69 -16.06
N THR A 89 -52.85 17.06 -17.24
CA THR A 89 -52.24 17.95 -18.20
C THR A 89 -52.27 19.40 -17.70
N ILE A 90 -51.12 20.13 -17.81
CA ILE A 90 -51.13 21.59 -17.93
C ILE A 90 -50.29 21.99 -19.13
N ASP A 91 -50.93 22.73 -20.03
CA ASP A 91 -50.44 23.31 -21.25
C ASP A 91 -49.66 24.61 -20.97
N GLY A 92 -48.67 24.95 -21.78
CA GLY A 92 -48.04 26.29 -21.75
C GLY A 92 -46.68 26.42 -22.30
N SER A 93 -46.58 26.49 -23.62
CA SER A 93 -45.52 27.10 -24.49
C SER A 93 -44.42 27.96 -23.83
N ASN A 94 -43.18 27.54 -24.03
CA ASN A 94 -42.12 28.45 -24.56
C ASN A 94 -40.90 27.65 -25.06
N ALA A 95 -40.58 27.91 -26.33
CA ALA A 95 -39.39 27.34 -26.95
C ALA A 95 -38.10 28.02 -26.41
N ALA A 96 -37.25 27.24 -25.77
CA ALA A 96 -35.88 27.58 -25.59
C ALA A 96 -35.06 26.27 -25.78
N THR A 97 -34.09 26.35 -26.67
CA THR A 97 -33.11 25.34 -27.06
C THR A 97 -32.81 24.29 -26.02
N ALA A 98 -33.21 23.04 -26.33
CA ALA A 98 -32.86 21.89 -25.56
C ALA A 98 -31.36 21.59 -25.73
N ILE A 99 -30.56 21.92 -24.72
CA ILE A 99 -29.35 21.20 -24.42
C ILE A 99 -29.82 19.89 -23.80
N GLU A 100 -29.62 18.78 -24.50
CA GLU A 100 -29.92 17.45 -23.95
C GLU A 100 -29.22 17.32 -22.60
N ALA A 101 -29.99 17.29 -21.55
CA ALA A 101 -29.51 17.02 -20.20
C ALA A 101 -28.97 15.59 -20.17
N ALA A 102 -27.72 15.44 -19.78
CA ALA A 102 -27.14 14.14 -19.45
C ALA A 102 -28.09 13.39 -18.51
N PRO A 103 -28.30 12.07 -18.74
CA PRO A 103 -29.18 11.27 -17.89
C PRO A 103 -28.71 11.32 -16.44
N ALA A 104 -29.61 11.75 -15.56
CA ALA A 104 -29.36 11.81 -14.13
C ALA A 104 -29.19 10.40 -13.56
N SER A 105 -28.22 10.28 -12.63
CA SER A 105 -27.83 9.11 -11.85
C SER A 105 -27.12 8.00 -12.62
N PHE A 106 -25.79 8.12 -12.72
CA PHE A 106 -24.94 6.94 -12.78
C PHE A 106 -25.00 6.23 -11.42
N THR A 107 -25.85 5.24 -11.31
CA THR A 107 -25.67 4.22 -10.29
C THR A 107 -24.40 3.44 -10.60
N SER A 108 -23.58 3.16 -9.61
CA SER A 108 -22.25 2.58 -9.49
C SER A 108 -21.87 1.37 -10.39
N PHE A 109 -22.24 1.31 -11.64
CA PHE A 109 -21.88 0.23 -12.54
C PHE A 109 -20.74 0.68 -13.47
N THR A 110 -19.53 0.24 -13.16
CA THR A 110 -18.35 0.43 -14.02
C THR A 110 -18.40 -0.62 -15.13
N PRO A 111 -18.58 -0.25 -16.42
CA PRO A 111 -18.68 -1.23 -17.50
C PRO A 111 -17.40 -2.04 -17.64
N LYS A 112 -17.55 -3.36 -17.90
CA LYS A 112 -16.43 -4.25 -18.22
C LYS A 112 -16.37 -4.47 -19.73
N VAL A 113 -15.16 -4.38 -20.28
CA VAL A 113 -14.86 -4.68 -21.69
C VAL A 113 -13.71 -5.71 -21.76
N PRO A 114 -13.51 -6.41 -22.91
CA PRO A 114 -12.38 -7.31 -23.08
C PRO A 114 -11.04 -6.57 -22.83
N ALA A 115 -10.14 -7.16 -22.03
CA ALA A 115 -8.85 -6.55 -21.70
C ALA A 115 -8.03 -6.20 -22.93
N GLN A 116 -8.03 -7.05 -23.95
CA GLN A 116 -7.34 -6.84 -25.23
C GLN A 116 -7.81 -5.55 -25.92
N LEU A 117 -9.12 -5.33 -25.96
CA LEU A 117 -9.70 -4.17 -26.63
C LEU A 117 -9.31 -2.85 -25.93
N ALA A 118 -9.31 -2.85 -24.58
CA ALA A 118 -8.85 -1.71 -23.80
C ALA A 118 -7.35 -1.44 -24.03
N TRP A 119 -6.54 -2.47 -24.03
CA TRP A 119 -5.10 -2.36 -24.28
C TRP A 119 -4.78 -1.83 -25.69
N GLU A 120 -5.50 -2.31 -26.71
CA GLU A 120 -5.37 -1.80 -28.07
C GLU A 120 -5.77 -0.32 -28.17
N CYS A 121 -6.88 0.09 -27.52
CA CYS A 121 -7.29 1.49 -27.47
C CYS A 121 -6.22 2.39 -26.82
N LEU A 122 -5.58 1.97 -25.72
CA LEU A 122 -4.48 2.72 -25.09
C LEU A 122 -3.27 2.84 -26.02
N ASN A 123 -2.90 1.76 -26.72
CA ASN A 123 -1.74 1.76 -27.60
C ASN A 123 -1.96 2.53 -28.92
N ASP A 124 -3.20 2.82 -29.29
CA ASP A 124 -3.52 3.67 -30.43
C ASP A 124 -3.46 5.18 -30.11
N VAL A 125 -3.26 5.56 -28.81
CA VAL A 125 -3.19 6.96 -28.41
C VAL A 125 -1.91 7.61 -28.97
N PRO A 126 -2.03 8.64 -29.82
CA PRO A 126 -0.86 9.22 -30.49
C PRO A 126 0.05 9.92 -29.47
N LEU A 127 1.36 9.76 -29.64
CA LEU A 127 2.36 10.46 -28.84
C LEU A 127 2.37 11.95 -29.20
N ASP A 128 2.16 12.81 -28.21
CA ASP A 128 2.47 14.25 -28.37
C ASP A 128 3.96 14.50 -28.07
N SER A 129 4.78 14.28 -29.09
CA SER A 129 6.22 14.45 -28.98
C SER A 129 6.67 15.89 -28.71
N ALA A 130 5.82 16.89 -29.04
CA ALA A 130 6.15 18.31 -28.84
C ALA A 130 6.13 18.69 -27.35
N SER A 131 5.22 18.13 -26.58
CA SER A 131 5.06 18.42 -25.16
C SER A 131 5.73 17.38 -24.25
N ALA A 132 6.20 16.24 -24.78
CA ALA A 132 6.84 15.19 -23.99
C ALA A 132 8.10 15.67 -23.24
N GLY A 133 8.99 16.40 -23.90
CA GLY A 133 10.20 16.97 -23.28
C GLY A 133 9.89 17.95 -22.15
N PRO A 134 9.09 19.00 -22.39
CA PRO A 134 8.64 19.93 -21.35
C PRO A 134 7.93 19.23 -20.16
N TRP A 135 7.14 18.20 -20.43
CA TRP A 135 6.51 17.43 -19.36
C TRP A 135 7.54 16.72 -18.48
N LEU A 136 8.47 15.98 -19.08
CA LEU A 136 9.53 15.31 -18.35
C LEU A 136 10.35 16.31 -17.54
N GLU A 137 10.72 17.45 -18.12
CA GLU A 137 11.45 18.51 -17.42
C GLU A 137 10.68 19.03 -16.19
N SER A 138 9.36 19.23 -16.31
CA SER A 138 8.51 19.71 -15.22
C SER A 138 8.29 18.66 -14.11
N LEU A 139 8.42 17.37 -14.42
CA LEU A 139 8.25 16.28 -13.44
C LEU A 139 9.49 16.08 -12.56
N ARG A 140 10.69 16.30 -13.12
CA ARG A 140 11.97 16.05 -12.45
C ARG A 140 12.09 16.65 -11.05
N PRO A 141 11.75 17.93 -10.80
CA PRO A 141 11.88 18.55 -9.48
C PRO A 141 11.09 17.82 -8.39
N TYR A 142 9.93 17.27 -8.72
CA TYR A 142 9.12 16.52 -7.76
C TYR A 142 9.70 15.16 -7.44
N LEU A 143 10.32 14.48 -8.42
CA LEU A 143 11.03 13.22 -8.20
C LEU A 143 12.29 13.39 -7.34
N GLU A 144 12.88 14.59 -7.32
CA GLU A 144 14.05 14.92 -6.49
C GLU A 144 13.75 14.88 -4.98
N TRP A 145 12.48 14.89 -4.58
CA TRP A 145 12.09 14.74 -3.17
C TRP A 145 12.22 13.31 -2.65
N GLN A 146 12.38 12.32 -3.53
CA GLN A 146 12.61 10.94 -3.11
C GLN A 146 13.90 10.81 -2.31
N SER A 147 13.79 10.37 -1.04
CA SER A 147 14.90 10.35 -0.09
C SER A 147 15.91 9.23 -0.34
N THR A 148 15.47 8.11 -0.93
CA THR A 148 16.22 6.86 -0.95
C THR A 148 17.02 6.62 -2.24
N THR A 149 17.07 7.56 -3.20
CA THR A 149 17.65 7.33 -4.53
C THR A 149 19.12 6.90 -4.51
N ALA A 150 19.92 7.45 -3.59
CA ALA A 150 21.33 7.07 -3.43
C ALA A 150 21.51 5.64 -2.90
N TYR A 151 20.65 5.24 -1.97
CA TYR A 151 20.64 3.88 -1.42
C TYR A 151 20.10 2.86 -2.41
N LEU A 152 19.08 3.18 -3.20
CA LEU A 152 18.56 2.33 -4.28
C LEU A 152 19.64 2.05 -5.33
N LYS A 153 20.48 3.05 -5.65
CA LYS A 153 21.59 2.89 -6.58
C LYS A 153 22.70 1.96 -6.06
N ASN A 154 22.97 2.02 -4.77
CA ASN A 154 24.02 1.24 -4.11
C ASN A 154 23.47 0.67 -2.79
N PRO A 155 22.57 -0.32 -2.84
CA PRO A 155 21.92 -0.81 -1.64
C PRO A 155 22.92 -1.46 -0.68
N PRO A 156 22.69 -1.36 0.65
CA PRO A 156 23.46 -2.08 1.65
C PRO A 156 23.39 -3.59 1.46
N GLU A 157 24.40 -4.29 2.00
CA GLU A 157 24.41 -5.76 2.01
C GLU A 157 23.18 -6.30 2.75
N GLY A 158 22.52 -7.29 2.16
CA GLY A 158 21.30 -7.91 2.71
C GLY A 158 19.98 -7.32 2.18
N TYR A 159 20.02 -6.23 1.43
CA TYR A 159 18.83 -5.76 0.73
C TYR A 159 18.41 -6.75 -0.36
N LEU A 160 17.11 -7.08 -0.40
CA LEU A 160 16.62 -8.21 -1.22
C LEU A 160 16.33 -7.84 -2.67
N GLU A 161 16.02 -6.58 -2.94
CA GLU A 161 15.74 -6.12 -4.29
C GLU A 161 17.01 -5.70 -5.03
N PRO A 162 17.05 -5.79 -6.36
CA PRO A 162 18.23 -5.41 -7.15
C PRO A 162 18.52 -3.91 -7.06
N ALA A 163 19.80 -3.56 -7.19
CA ALA A 163 20.21 -2.16 -7.28
C ALA A 163 19.54 -1.46 -8.47
N MET A 164 19.06 -0.24 -8.25
CA MET A 164 18.38 0.56 -9.26
C MET A 164 18.86 2.02 -9.24
N ASP A 165 19.42 2.49 -10.35
CA ASP A 165 19.77 3.90 -10.54
C ASP A 165 18.56 4.65 -11.13
N VAL A 166 17.74 5.23 -10.26
CA VAL A 166 16.50 5.96 -10.63
C VAL A 166 16.80 7.08 -11.64
N TRP A 167 17.91 7.78 -11.47
CA TRP A 167 18.26 8.91 -12.34
C TRP A 167 18.75 8.43 -13.71
N ALA A 168 19.54 7.36 -13.77
CA ALA A 168 19.95 6.79 -15.04
C ALA A 168 18.76 6.26 -15.84
N GLU A 169 17.79 5.60 -15.19
CA GLU A 169 16.57 5.14 -15.87
C GLU A 169 15.68 6.33 -16.32
N TYR A 170 15.61 7.39 -15.51
CA TYR A 170 14.87 8.60 -15.89
C TYR A 170 15.51 9.28 -17.12
N GLU A 171 16.84 9.44 -17.16
CA GLU A 171 17.55 10.02 -18.31
C GLU A 171 17.43 9.13 -19.57
N ASP A 172 17.32 7.80 -19.42
CA ASP A 172 16.99 6.93 -20.55
C ASP A 172 15.60 7.24 -21.12
N ILE A 173 14.59 7.41 -20.26
CA ILE A 173 13.24 7.81 -20.69
C ILE A 173 13.29 9.16 -21.43
N VAL A 174 13.98 10.16 -20.88
CA VAL A 174 14.16 11.47 -21.52
C VAL A 174 14.82 11.35 -22.90
N SER A 175 15.90 10.59 -22.99
CA SER A 175 16.63 10.33 -24.24
C SER A 175 15.77 9.62 -25.28
N ARG A 176 14.99 8.62 -24.88
CA ARG A 176 14.07 7.89 -25.75
C ARG A 176 12.93 8.77 -26.24
N ALA A 177 12.39 9.65 -25.39
CA ALA A 177 11.38 10.62 -25.78
C ALA A 177 11.95 11.61 -26.81
N ALA A 178 13.14 12.17 -26.56
CA ALA A 178 13.81 13.10 -27.47
C ALA A 178 14.19 12.47 -28.82
N SER A 179 14.54 11.19 -28.86
CA SER A 179 14.86 10.47 -30.10
C SER A 179 13.65 9.93 -30.86
N GLY A 180 12.43 10.06 -30.32
CA GLY A 180 11.22 9.51 -30.92
C GLY A 180 11.15 7.98 -30.86
N SER A 181 11.75 7.38 -29.83
CA SER A 181 11.78 5.91 -29.67
C SER A 181 10.49 5.34 -29.09
N PHE A 182 9.62 6.16 -28.49
CA PHE A 182 8.29 5.75 -28.07
C PHE A 182 7.33 5.81 -29.27
N THR A 183 6.50 4.79 -29.43
CA THR A 183 5.58 4.67 -30.58
C THR A 183 4.23 5.32 -30.33
N ASN A 184 3.83 5.46 -29.06
CA ASN A 184 2.55 6.00 -28.62
C ASN A 184 2.67 6.64 -27.22
N GLU A 185 1.63 7.37 -26.79
CA GLU A 185 1.61 8.05 -25.50
C GLU A 185 1.60 7.07 -24.33
N TYR A 186 0.87 5.96 -24.45
CA TYR A 186 0.79 4.95 -23.38
C TYR A 186 2.15 4.33 -23.06
N GLU A 187 2.99 4.05 -24.07
CA GLU A 187 4.36 3.53 -23.82
C GLU A 187 5.22 4.50 -23.02
N LEU A 188 5.13 5.81 -23.28
CA LEU A 188 5.86 6.83 -22.51
C LEU A 188 5.33 6.93 -21.09
N GLU A 189 4.01 7.00 -20.92
CA GLU A 189 3.37 7.07 -19.62
C GLU A 189 3.66 5.81 -18.78
N PHE A 190 3.61 4.63 -19.41
CA PHE A 190 3.90 3.36 -18.73
C PHE A 190 5.37 3.25 -18.32
N ALA A 191 6.31 3.79 -19.10
CA ALA A 191 7.72 3.85 -18.73
C ALA A 191 7.94 4.68 -17.45
N LEU A 192 7.27 5.83 -17.33
CA LEU A 192 7.32 6.67 -16.13
C LEU A 192 6.68 5.99 -14.90
N TYR A 193 5.53 5.33 -15.10
CA TYR A 193 4.92 4.53 -14.04
C TYR A 193 5.87 3.44 -13.55
N ARG A 194 6.51 2.70 -14.47
CA ARG A 194 7.46 1.63 -14.15
C ARG A 194 8.71 2.13 -13.46
N LEU A 195 9.17 3.33 -13.75
CA LEU A 195 10.31 3.95 -13.07
C LEU A 195 10.11 3.98 -11.56
N THR A 196 8.99 4.52 -11.11
CA THR A 196 8.69 4.60 -9.67
C THR A 196 8.30 3.24 -9.08
N GLN A 197 7.57 2.41 -9.84
CA GLN A 197 7.14 1.09 -9.35
C GLN A 197 8.32 0.14 -9.07
N LYS A 198 9.35 0.13 -9.92
CA LYS A 198 10.54 -0.72 -9.76
C LYS A 198 11.38 -0.41 -8.51
N THR A 199 11.17 0.73 -7.87
CA THR A 199 11.87 1.05 -6.61
C THR A 199 11.37 0.23 -5.43
N HIS A 200 10.24 -0.44 -5.57
CA HIS A 200 9.56 -1.15 -4.49
C HIS A 200 9.35 -0.29 -3.23
N ASP A 201 9.22 1.02 -3.43
CA ASP A 201 8.88 1.99 -2.39
C ASP A 201 7.40 2.42 -2.57
N GLY A 202 6.55 2.03 -1.63
CA GLY A 202 5.12 2.34 -1.66
C GLY A 202 4.82 3.83 -1.58
N HIS A 203 5.73 4.62 -1.02
CA HIS A 203 5.67 6.08 -0.93
C HIS A 203 6.19 6.80 -2.17
N PHE A 204 6.83 6.10 -3.12
CA PHE A 204 7.30 6.67 -4.37
C PHE A 204 6.43 6.23 -5.53
N ARG A 205 5.62 7.14 -6.03
CA ARG A 205 4.62 6.83 -7.04
C ARG A 205 4.43 7.99 -8.00
N TYR A 206 4.34 7.69 -9.28
CA TYR A 206 3.79 8.56 -10.29
C TYR A 206 2.84 7.76 -11.19
N MET A 207 1.60 8.22 -11.33
CA MET A 207 0.57 7.49 -12.07
C MET A 207 -0.06 8.39 -13.13
N PRO A 208 0.40 8.28 -14.37
CA PRO A 208 -0.18 8.98 -15.50
C PRO A 208 -1.60 8.49 -15.83
N ASN A 209 -2.39 9.31 -16.51
CA ASN A 209 -3.81 9.03 -16.75
C ASN A 209 -4.08 7.79 -17.60
N LEU A 210 -3.29 7.52 -18.64
CA LEU A 210 -3.51 6.34 -19.49
C LEU A 210 -3.17 5.04 -18.77
N VAL A 211 -2.30 5.08 -17.75
CA VAL A 211 -1.91 3.88 -17.00
C VAL A 211 -2.95 3.49 -15.95
N GLY A 212 -3.47 4.45 -15.18
CA GLY A 212 -4.35 4.13 -14.05
C GLY A 212 -5.69 4.89 -14.04
N GLY A 213 -5.87 5.86 -14.95
CA GLY A 213 -7.04 6.73 -14.93
C GLY A 213 -8.16 6.34 -15.92
N ILE A 214 -7.89 5.51 -16.91
CA ILE A 214 -8.84 5.17 -17.98
C ILE A 214 -9.43 3.78 -17.80
N PHE A 215 -8.57 2.79 -17.57
CA PHE A 215 -8.96 1.40 -17.40
C PHE A 215 -8.30 0.79 -16.16
N ALA A 216 -9.02 -0.14 -15.53
CA ALA A 216 -8.48 -1.06 -14.55
C ALA A 216 -8.61 -2.50 -15.08
N PHE A 217 -7.47 -3.14 -15.32
CA PHE A 217 -7.43 -4.52 -15.80
C PHE A 217 -7.69 -5.51 -14.68
N GLY A 218 -8.26 -6.68 -15.04
CA GLY A 218 -8.52 -7.72 -14.05
C GLY A 218 -8.75 -9.10 -14.65
N ARG A 219 -8.72 -10.09 -13.77
CA ARG A 219 -9.08 -11.48 -14.01
C ARG A 219 -10.37 -11.79 -13.23
N PRO A 220 -11.27 -12.62 -13.75
CA PRO A 220 -12.57 -12.91 -13.11
C PRO A 220 -12.48 -13.86 -11.90
N ILE A 221 -11.29 -14.20 -11.45
CA ILE A 221 -11.06 -15.12 -10.34
C ILE A 221 -9.94 -14.60 -9.42
N SER A 222 -10.06 -14.91 -8.13
CA SER A 222 -9.01 -14.73 -7.14
C SER A 222 -8.34 -16.07 -6.82
N LEU A 223 -7.09 -16.01 -6.39
CA LEU A 223 -6.33 -17.13 -5.87
C LEU A 223 -6.10 -16.98 -4.37
N VAL A 224 -5.84 -18.09 -3.69
CA VAL A 224 -5.28 -18.16 -2.33
C VAL A 224 -4.08 -19.09 -2.32
N SER A 225 -3.15 -18.89 -1.38
CA SER A 225 -1.99 -19.75 -1.19
C SER A 225 -2.02 -20.37 0.20
N TYR A 226 -2.04 -21.69 0.30
CA TYR A 226 -2.03 -22.36 1.59
C TYR A 226 -1.28 -23.70 1.57
N SER A 227 -0.82 -24.11 2.76
CA SER A 227 -0.22 -25.40 3.06
C SER A 227 -1.30 -26.42 3.39
N ALA A 228 -1.17 -27.63 2.91
CA ALA A 228 -2.13 -28.72 3.18
C ALA A 228 -2.19 -29.15 4.65
N ASP A 229 -1.10 -28.95 5.41
CA ASP A 229 -0.96 -29.42 6.81
C ASP A 229 -0.33 -28.37 7.74
N GLY A 230 -0.07 -27.16 7.25
CA GLY A 230 0.60 -26.08 7.97
C GLY A 230 2.13 -26.20 8.05
N THR A 231 2.72 -27.26 7.45
CA THR A 231 4.18 -27.50 7.44
C THR A 231 4.74 -27.69 6.03
N ALA A 232 3.99 -28.31 5.13
CA ALA A 232 4.34 -28.43 3.72
C ALA A 232 4.35 -27.03 3.05
N LEU A 233 5.18 -26.88 2.01
CA LEU A 233 5.20 -25.63 1.24
C LEU A 233 3.81 -25.33 0.65
N PRO A 234 3.33 -24.08 0.78
CA PRO A 234 2.02 -23.69 0.24
C PRO A 234 1.95 -23.79 -1.28
N LYS A 235 0.74 -23.98 -1.78
CA LYS A 235 0.42 -23.99 -3.20
C LYS A 235 -0.71 -23.01 -3.49
N PRO A 236 -0.78 -22.47 -4.73
CA PRO A 236 -1.89 -21.63 -5.14
C PRO A 236 -3.13 -22.46 -5.50
N TYR A 237 -4.30 -21.95 -5.09
CA TYR A 237 -5.61 -22.55 -5.36
C TYR A 237 -6.59 -21.46 -5.83
N VAL A 238 -7.61 -21.86 -6.59
CA VAL A 238 -8.72 -20.97 -6.95
C VAL A 238 -9.60 -20.78 -5.71
N TYR A 239 -9.84 -19.54 -5.29
CA TYR A 239 -10.56 -19.26 -4.06
C TYR A 239 -12.02 -19.73 -4.07
N SER A 240 -12.74 -19.61 -5.20
CA SER A 240 -14.10 -20.12 -5.33
C SER A 240 -14.19 -21.64 -5.17
N ASP A 241 -13.15 -22.40 -5.57
CA ASP A 241 -13.10 -23.84 -5.36
C ASP A 241 -12.94 -24.19 -3.88
N VAL A 242 -12.10 -23.40 -3.18
CA VAL A 242 -11.92 -23.51 -1.72
C VAL A 242 -13.24 -23.21 -0.99
N LEU A 243 -13.95 -22.14 -1.35
CA LEU A 243 -15.26 -21.83 -0.77
C LEU A 243 -16.28 -22.95 -1.04
N SER A 244 -16.29 -23.50 -2.25
CA SER A 244 -17.18 -24.62 -2.61
C SER A 244 -16.91 -25.88 -1.77
N PHE A 245 -15.65 -26.14 -1.41
CA PHE A 245 -15.29 -27.21 -0.50
C PHE A 245 -15.91 -27.01 0.90
N PHE A 246 -15.78 -25.82 1.46
CA PHE A 246 -16.33 -25.52 2.79
C PHE A 246 -17.86 -25.51 2.84
N VAL A 247 -18.54 -25.06 1.77
CA VAL A 247 -20.01 -24.95 1.71
C VAL A 247 -20.68 -26.27 1.40
N ASN A 248 -20.18 -26.99 0.40
CA ASN A 248 -20.88 -28.10 -0.23
C ASN A 248 -20.28 -29.46 0.14
N GLY A 249 -19.15 -29.50 0.87
CA GLY A 249 -18.41 -30.73 1.12
C GLY A 249 -17.94 -31.40 -0.19
N THR A 250 -17.62 -30.60 -1.22
CA THR A 250 -17.10 -31.09 -2.50
C THR A 250 -15.72 -31.73 -2.29
N ALA A 251 -15.18 -32.35 -3.35
CA ALA A 251 -13.82 -32.84 -3.33
C ALA A 251 -12.83 -31.70 -3.00
N GLU A 252 -11.72 -32.02 -2.33
CA GLU A 252 -10.65 -31.07 -2.05
C GLU A 252 -10.23 -30.34 -3.33
N PRO A 253 -10.01 -29.01 -3.27
CA PRO A 253 -9.56 -28.21 -4.41
C PRO A 253 -8.24 -28.74 -4.96
N SER A 254 -8.07 -28.74 -6.28
CA SER A 254 -6.79 -29.06 -6.91
C SER A 254 -5.92 -27.82 -7.02
N ALA A 255 -4.65 -27.93 -6.61
CA ALA A 255 -3.71 -26.82 -6.74
C ALA A 255 -3.49 -26.43 -8.21
N VAL A 256 -3.26 -25.15 -8.46
CA VAL A 256 -2.86 -24.61 -9.75
C VAL A 256 -1.39 -24.95 -9.99
N ALA A 257 -1.12 -25.77 -11.00
CA ALA A 257 0.23 -26.20 -11.38
C ALA A 257 0.88 -25.22 -12.38
N GLN A 258 0.08 -24.66 -13.32
CA GLN A 258 0.58 -23.74 -14.33
C GLN A 258 -0.42 -22.61 -14.60
N ILE A 259 0.12 -21.43 -14.91
CA ILE A 259 -0.61 -20.26 -15.41
C ILE A 259 -0.04 -19.91 -16.78
N ASN A 260 -0.89 -19.93 -17.83
CA ASN A 260 -0.47 -19.69 -19.22
C ASN A 260 0.68 -20.59 -19.70
N GLY A 261 0.77 -21.82 -19.15
CA GLY A 261 1.82 -22.80 -19.49
C GLY A 261 3.14 -22.63 -18.75
N GLN A 262 3.29 -21.59 -17.90
CA GLN A 262 4.42 -21.38 -16.99
C GLN A 262 4.09 -22.00 -15.63
N ASP A 263 5.11 -22.43 -14.88
CA ASP A 263 4.95 -22.85 -13.48
C ASP A 263 4.21 -21.77 -12.67
N ALA A 264 3.20 -22.19 -11.90
CA ALA A 264 2.30 -21.25 -11.24
C ALA A 264 3.01 -20.38 -10.21
N VAL A 265 3.93 -20.93 -9.42
CA VAL A 265 4.66 -20.18 -8.39
C VAL A 265 5.59 -19.17 -9.06
N GLN A 266 6.32 -19.59 -10.08
CA GLN A 266 7.20 -18.68 -10.84
C GLN A 266 6.40 -17.54 -11.49
N TYR A 267 5.27 -17.83 -12.14
CA TYR A 267 4.39 -16.82 -12.73
C TYR A 267 3.92 -15.79 -11.68
N LEU A 268 3.53 -16.27 -10.49
CA LEU A 268 3.01 -15.42 -9.43
C LEU A 268 4.12 -14.60 -8.75
N GLU A 269 5.35 -15.13 -8.63
CA GLU A 269 6.51 -14.35 -8.17
C GLU A 269 6.86 -13.23 -9.17
N GLU A 270 6.80 -13.50 -10.47
CA GLU A 270 7.00 -12.48 -11.52
C GLU A 270 5.87 -11.45 -11.53
N TRP A 271 4.61 -11.87 -11.34
CA TRP A 271 3.46 -10.96 -11.22
C TRP A 271 3.52 -10.10 -9.97
N ALA A 272 3.99 -10.65 -8.87
CA ALA A 272 4.15 -9.95 -7.59
C ALA A 272 5.03 -8.69 -7.71
N GLN A 273 6.02 -8.68 -8.62
CA GLN A 273 6.90 -7.55 -8.88
C GLN A 273 6.19 -6.29 -9.38
N TYR A 274 4.89 -6.36 -9.72
CA TYR A 274 4.06 -5.19 -10.02
C TYR A 274 3.43 -4.55 -8.78
N GLY A 275 3.57 -5.15 -7.61
CA GLY A 275 3.07 -4.63 -6.33
C GLY A 275 3.83 -3.39 -5.84
N SER A 276 3.39 -2.85 -4.71
CA SER A 276 3.96 -1.65 -4.09
C SER A 276 4.78 -1.93 -2.83
N LEU A 277 4.87 -3.19 -2.42
CA LEU A 277 5.58 -3.57 -1.20
C LEU A 277 7.07 -3.72 -1.47
N GLN A 278 7.89 -3.66 -0.44
CA GLN A 278 9.33 -3.71 -0.53
C GLN A 278 9.89 -5.14 -0.47
N ASP A 279 9.24 -6.01 0.30
CA ASP A 279 9.73 -7.36 0.55
C ASP A 279 9.11 -8.36 -0.44
N PRO A 280 9.91 -9.25 -1.07
CA PRO A 280 9.38 -10.23 -2.04
C PRO A 280 8.36 -11.22 -1.45
N ASP A 281 8.43 -11.56 -0.16
CA ASP A 281 7.44 -12.44 0.48
C ASP A 281 6.11 -11.71 0.72
N ALA A 282 6.18 -10.43 1.11
CA ALA A 282 5.02 -9.56 1.22
C ALA A 282 4.36 -9.32 -0.15
N LEU A 283 5.15 -9.05 -1.18
CA LEU A 283 4.68 -8.93 -2.56
C LEU A 283 3.95 -10.18 -3.03
N TYR A 284 4.48 -11.37 -2.68
CA TYR A 284 3.85 -12.64 -3.03
C TYR A 284 2.52 -12.84 -2.30
N ASN A 285 2.41 -12.52 -0.99
CA ASN A 285 1.14 -12.55 -0.26
C ASN A 285 0.10 -11.64 -0.92
N ASN A 286 0.49 -10.44 -1.30
CA ASN A 286 -0.42 -9.45 -1.91
C ASN A 286 -0.99 -9.86 -3.28
N VAL A 287 -0.46 -10.94 -3.88
CA VAL A 287 -1.02 -11.53 -5.11
C VAL A 287 -2.38 -12.19 -4.85
N PHE A 288 -2.61 -12.69 -3.65
CA PHE A 288 -3.73 -13.54 -3.27
C PHE A 288 -4.88 -12.79 -2.60
N HIS A 289 -6.04 -13.44 -2.54
CA HIS A 289 -7.16 -12.98 -1.70
C HIS A 289 -6.80 -13.12 -0.23
N GLU A 290 -7.05 -12.06 0.54
CA GLU A 290 -6.79 -12.02 1.98
C GLU A 290 -7.99 -11.43 2.72
N LEU A 291 -8.38 -12.06 3.85
CA LEU A 291 -9.51 -11.65 4.68
C LEU A 291 -9.30 -10.26 5.29
N ALA A 292 -8.09 -9.94 5.72
CA ALA A 292 -7.77 -8.63 6.31
C ALA A 292 -7.89 -7.51 5.27
N GLN A 293 -7.44 -7.73 4.04
CA GLN A 293 -7.62 -6.79 2.92
C GLN A 293 -9.10 -6.64 2.55
N ALA A 294 -9.85 -7.73 2.57
CA ALA A 294 -11.29 -7.72 2.34
C ALA A 294 -12.05 -6.96 3.46
N ALA A 295 -11.56 -7.03 4.70
CA ALA A 295 -12.15 -6.34 5.84
C ALA A 295 -12.06 -4.81 5.75
N LEU A 296 -11.09 -4.27 5.00
CA LEU A 296 -10.99 -2.84 4.67
C LEU A 296 -12.09 -2.36 3.70
N GLY A 297 -12.94 -3.27 3.20
CA GLY A 297 -14.02 -2.95 2.28
C GLY A 297 -13.51 -2.30 0.99
N THR A 298 -14.13 -1.20 0.59
CA THR A 298 -13.75 -0.47 -0.63
C THR A 298 -12.33 0.12 -0.58
N SER A 299 -11.74 0.25 0.61
CA SER A 299 -10.36 0.72 0.78
C SER A 299 -9.33 -0.41 0.67
N GLY A 300 -9.77 -1.68 0.70
CA GLY A 300 -8.92 -2.85 0.64
C GLY A 300 -8.71 -3.38 -0.78
N VAL A 301 -7.72 -4.25 -0.91
CA VAL A 301 -7.38 -4.97 -2.15
C VAL A 301 -7.70 -6.46 -2.02
N GLY A 302 -8.80 -6.79 -1.35
CA GLY A 302 -9.18 -8.13 -0.90
C GLY A 302 -9.05 -9.23 -1.94
N ALA A 303 -9.35 -8.94 -3.21
CA ALA A 303 -9.24 -9.93 -4.29
C ALA A 303 -7.80 -10.32 -4.66
N GLY A 304 -6.78 -9.55 -4.21
CA GLY A 304 -5.37 -9.74 -4.57
C GLY A 304 -4.98 -9.15 -5.93
N THR A 305 -3.68 -8.87 -6.10
CA THR A 305 -3.18 -8.23 -7.33
C THR A 305 -3.28 -9.13 -8.56
N PHE A 306 -3.35 -10.46 -8.40
CA PHE A 306 -3.60 -11.38 -9.50
C PHE A 306 -4.96 -11.11 -10.14
N ALA A 307 -5.99 -10.93 -9.35
CA ALA A 307 -7.34 -10.63 -9.85
C ALA A 307 -7.46 -9.19 -10.41
N GLY A 308 -6.47 -8.33 -10.19
CA GLY A 308 -6.43 -6.94 -10.63
C GLY A 308 -6.76 -5.95 -9.51
N ALA A 309 -6.52 -6.32 -8.23
CA ALA A 309 -6.55 -5.38 -7.13
C ALA A 309 -5.25 -4.57 -7.03
N GLY A 310 -5.27 -3.46 -6.32
CA GLY A 310 -4.11 -2.62 -6.12
C GLY A 310 -3.37 -2.27 -7.42
N ARG A 311 -2.05 -2.32 -7.41
CA ARG A 311 -1.24 -2.01 -8.61
C ARG A 311 -1.39 -3.06 -9.74
N GLY A 312 -1.93 -4.25 -9.46
CA GLY A 312 -2.26 -5.23 -10.50
C GLY A 312 -3.29 -4.71 -11.51
N ALA A 313 -4.15 -3.77 -11.10
CA ALA A 313 -5.15 -3.14 -11.97
C ALA A 313 -4.55 -2.33 -13.14
N TYR A 314 -3.30 -1.93 -13.04
CA TYR A 314 -2.64 -1.09 -14.07
C TYR A 314 -1.85 -1.91 -15.09
N ILE A 315 -1.81 -3.22 -14.90
CA ILE A 315 -1.02 -4.13 -15.71
C ILE A 315 -1.94 -4.96 -16.61
N PHE A 316 -1.72 -4.86 -17.91
CA PHE A 316 -2.44 -5.70 -18.88
C PHE A 316 -2.11 -7.19 -18.67
N PRO A 317 -3.10 -8.03 -18.28
CA PRO A 317 -2.85 -9.43 -17.94
C PRO A 317 -2.84 -10.38 -19.16
N GLY A 318 -2.85 -9.83 -20.38
CA GLY A 318 -3.12 -10.55 -21.60
C GLY A 318 -4.63 -10.65 -21.92
N PRO A 319 -5.01 -11.14 -23.10
CA PRO A 319 -6.42 -11.27 -23.49
C PRO A 319 -7.17 -12.31 -22.67
N SER A 320 -6.53 -13.38 -22.27
CA SER A 320 -7.08 -14.49 -21.50
C SER A 320 -6.06 -15.07 -20.54
N THR A 321 -6.51 -15.84 -19.58
CA THR A 321 -5.66 -16.60 -18.65
C THR A 321 -6.09 -18.06 -18.64
N THR A 322 -5.12 -18.97 -18.76
CA THR A 322 -5.32 -20.41 -18.65
C THR A 322 -4.68 -20.93 -17.39
N LEU A 323 -5.46 -21.61 -16.55
CA LEU A 323 -4.96 -22.36 -15.39
C LEU A 323 -4.93 -23.84 -15.74
N THR A 324 -3.81 -24.50 -15.44
CA THR A 324 -3.68 -25.95 -15.45
C THR A 324 -3.51 -26.45 -14.03
N PHE A 325 -4.31 -27.41 -13.62
CA PHE A 325 -4.33 -27.93 -12.25
C PHE A 325 -3.49 -29.21 -12.11
N GLU A 326 -3.07 -29.54 -10.89
CA GLU A 326 -2.31 -30.78 -10.60
C GLU A 326 -3.07 -32.05 -10.96
N ASN A 327 -4.41 -32.04 -10.94
CA ASN A 327 -5.25 -33.15 -11.38
C ASN A 327 -5.30 -33.33 -12.91
N GLY A 328 -4.59 -32.49 -13.67
CA GLY A 328 -4.50 -32.54 -15.13
C GLY A 328 -5.65 -31.85 -15.88
N THR A 329 -6.60 -31.23 -15.17
CA THR A 329 -7.64 -30.39 -15.82
C THR A 329 -7.08 -28.99 -16.12
N ALA A 330 -7.74 -28.29 -17.06
CA ALA A 330 -7.40 -26.89 -17.37
C ALA A 330 -8.67 -26.06 -17.59
N THR A 331 -8.61 -24.79 -17.25
CA THR A 331 -9.67 -23.80 -17.47
C THR A 331 -9.09 -22.53 -18.07
N THR A 332 -9.74 -21.98 -19.09
CA THR A 332 -9.37 -20.70 -19.70
C THR A 332 -10.52 -19.72 -19.54
N PHE A 333 -10.21 -18.48 -19.17
CA PHE A 333 -11.18 -17.40 -19.07
C PHE A 333 -10.63 -16.12 -19.72
N GLU A 334 -11.55 -15.31 -20.25
CA GLU A 334 -11.22 -13.99 -20.81
C GLU A 334 -10.94 -13.00 -19.68
N ASN A 335 -9.87 -12.22 -19.84
CA ASN A 335 -9.55 -11.12 -18.96
C ASN A 335 -10.37 -9.88 -19.36
N PHE A 336 -10.58 -8.97 -18.43
CA PHE A 336 -11.39 -7.78 -18.65
C PHE A 336 -10.63 -6.50 -18.28
N ALA A 337 -11.17 -5.37 -18.74
CA ALA A 337 -10.84 -4.05 -18.23
C ALA A 337 -12.14 -3.34 -17.82
N ARG A 338 -12.13 -2.68 -16.66
CA ARG A 338 -13.19 -1.78 -16.22
C ARG A 338 -12.93 -0.41 -16.81
N VAL A 339 -13.96 0.23 -17.28
CA VAL A 339 -13.89 1.58 -17.85
C VAL A 339 -14.16 2.58 -16.75
N LEU A 340 -13.15 3.38 -16.39
CA LEU A 340 -13.17 4.30 -15.24
C LEU A 340 -13.71 5.69 -15.57
N VAL A 341 -13.78 6.00 -16.87
CA VAL A 341 -14.15 7.34 -17.37
C VAL A 341 -15.35 7.26 -18.33
N PRO A 342 -16.13 8.35 -18.48
CA PRO A 342 -17.19 8.39 -19.48
C PRO A 342 -16.63 8.27 -20.91
N PHE A 343 -17.13 7.31 -21.68
CA PHE A 343 -16.68 7.02 -23.05
C PHE A 343 -17.62 7.55 -24.16
N PHE A 344 -18.70 8.27 -23.81
CA PHE A 344 -19.72 8.71 -24.76
C PHE A 344 -19.19 9.68 -25.84
N SER A 345 -18.13 10.44 -25.55
CA SER A 345 -17.49 11.37 -26.47
C SER A 345 -16.25 10.78 -27.16
N VAL A 346 -15.83 9.56 -26.80
CA VAL A 346 -14.63 8.92 -27.34
C VAL A 346 -15.00 8.12 -28.58
N GLN A 347 -14.58 8.61 -29.75
CA GLN A 347 -14.80 7.97 -31.05
C GLN A 347 -13.50 7.34 -31.60
N ASN A 348 -12.35 7.75 -31.07
CA ASN A 348 -11.02 7.28 -31.47
C ASN A 348 -10.00 7.59 -30.36
N ALA A 349 -8.78 7.11 -30.52
CA ALA A 349 -7.71 7.30 -29.54
C ALA A 349 -7.23 8.78 -29.41
N THR A 350 -7.40 9.59 -30.45
CA THR A 350 -7.13 11.04 -30.35
C THR A 350 -8.13 11.73 -29.42
N ASP A 351 -9.41 11.34 -29.49
CA ASP A 351 -10.41 11.87 -28.55
C ASP A 351 -10.07 11.48 -27.10
N LEU A 352 -9.54 10.26 -26.90
CA LEU A 352 -9.09 9.82 -25.59
C LEU A 352 -7.95 10.69 -25.05
N TYR A 353 -6.96 11.00 -25.89
CA TYR A 353 -5.88 11.93 -25.56
C TYR A 353 -6.44 13.31 -25.20
N GLU A 354 -7.27 13.90 -26.06
CA GLU A 354 -7.79 15.25 -25.88
C GLU A 354 -8.67 15.38 -24.65
N HIS A 355 -9.45 14.35 -24.31
CA HIS A 355 -10.35 14.41 -23.15
C HIS A 355 -9.65 14.13 -21.81
N TYR A 356 -8.63 13.28 -21.80
CA TYR A 356 -8.09 12.76 -20.53
C TYR A 356 -6.59 12.97 -20.32
N VAL A 357 -5.84 13.35 -21.34
CA VAL A 357 -4.39 13.57 -21.26
C VAL A 357 -4.02 15.03 -21.49
N ASN A 358 -4.62 15.68 -22.51
CA ASN A 358 -4.33 17.07 -22.81
C ASN A 358 -4.89 18.01 -21.72
N PRO A 359 -4.05 18.72 -20.93
CA PRO A 359 -4.51 19.55 -19.83
C PRO A 359 -5.32 20.79 -20.28
N LEU A 360 -5.18 21.21 -21.54
CA LEU A 360 -5.89 22.38 -22.06
C LEU A 360 -7.37 22.08 -22.36
N SER A 361 -7.69 20.86 -22.69
CA SER A 361 -9.06 20.39 -22.95
C SER A 361 -9.65 19.60 -21.77
N TYR A 362 -8.81 19.20 -20.82
CA TYR A 362 -9.26 18.53 -19.60
C TYR A 362 -10.04 19.51 -18.74
N THR A 363 -11.35 19.55 -18.95
CA THR A 363 -12.25 20.06 -17.93
C THR A 363 -12.36 18.98 -16.87
N THR A 364 -11.72 19.18 -15.71
CA THR A 364 -12.04 18.41 -14.52
C THR A 364 -13.54 18.22 -14.50
N PRO A 365 -14.08 16.99 -14.48
CA PRO A 365 -15.48 16.80 -14.13
C PRO A 365 -15.62 17.63 -12.88
N SER A 366 -16.47 18.66 -12.93
CA SER A 366 -16.80 19.45 -11.76
C SER A 366 -17.46 18.49 -10.78
N VAL A 367 -16.65 17.69 -10.12
CA VAL A 367 -16.91 17.28 -8.75
C VAL A 367 -16.88 18.62 -8.05
N THR A 368 -18.01 19.31 -8.11
CA THR A 368 -18.25 20.48 -7.29
C THR A 368 -17.70 20.06 -5.94
N ALA A 369 -16.61 20.72 -5.54
CA ALA A 369 -16.04 20.59 -4.23
C ALA A 369 -17.03 21.13 -3.18
N ASN A 370 -18.19 20.52 -3.12
CA ASN A 370 -19.02 20.34 -1.96
C ASN A 370 -18.53 19.13 -1.11
N ASN A 371 -17.26 18.78 -1.31
CA ASN A 371 -16.43 18.14 -0.30
C ASN A 371 -15.89 19.21 0.69
N LYS A 372 -16.81 20.03 1.25
CA LYS A 372 -17.01 19.81 2.69
C LYS A 372 -17.13 18.32 2.84
N ALA A 373 -16.12 17.72 3.49
CA ALA A 373 -16.33 16.43 4.11
C ALA A 373 -17.69 16.54 4.82
N ALA A 374 -18.75 16.28 4.08
CA ALA A 374 -19.89 15.70 4.67
C ALA A 374 -19.29 14.37 5.15
N ALA A 375 -18.88 14.38 6.42
CA ALA A 375 -19.23 13.27 7.24
C ALA A 375 -20.72 13.08 6.93
N VAL A 376 -21.01 12.33 5.88
CA VAL A 376 -22.26 11.63 5.76
C VAL A 376 -22.18 10.78 6.99
N ALA A 377 -22.88 11.23 8.05
CA ALA A 377 -23.29 10.31 9.07
C ALA A 377 -24.02 9.22 8.26
N ALA A 378 -23.28 8.20 7.89
CA ALA A 378 -23.88 6.95 7.47
C ALA A 378 -24.90 6.68 8.57
N PRO A 379 -26.17 6.38 8.25
CA PRO A 379 -27.06 5.89 9.27
C PRO A 379 -26.25 4.79 9.93
N ALA A 380 -26.23 4.76 11.29
CA ALA A 380 -25.58 3.72 12.04
C ALA A 380 -26.15 2.38 11.58
N ALA A 381 -25.65 1.89 10.45
CA ALA A 381 -25.85 0.54 10.01
C ALA A 381 -25.23 -0.28 11.14
N LEU A 382 -25.97 -1.24 11.64
CA LEU A 382 -25.43 -2.28 12.49
C LEU A 382 -24.18 -2.76 11.75
N VAL A 383 -23.02 -2.43 12.29
CA VAL A 383 -21.73 -2.77 11.65
C VAL A 383 -21.69 -4.28 11.61
N SER A 384 -21.95 -4.85 10.45
CA SER A 384 -21.84 -6.29 10.26
C SER A 384 -20.36 -6.67 10.36
N PRO A 385 -20.01 -7.78 11.03
CA PRO A 385 -18.61 -8.24 11.02
C PRO A 385 -18.14 -8.38 9.58
N PRO A 386 -16.85 -8.05 9.29
CA PRO A 386 -16.28 -8.30 7.98
C PRO A 386 -16.37 -9.79 7.59
N PRO A 387 -16.35 -10.13 6.30
CA PRO A 387 -16.33 -11.51 5.85
C PRO A 387 -15.17 -12.29 6.49
N GLY A 388 -15.46 -13.44 7.07
CA GLY A 388 -14.46 -14.28 7.76
C GLY A 388 -14.06 -13.84 9.17
N TYR A 389 -14.65 -12.74 9.69
CA TYR A 389 -14.39 -12.26 11.06
C TYR A 389 -15.52 -12.63 12.02
N PRO A 390 -15.21 -12.89 13.30
CA PRO A 390 -16.23 -13.07 14.35
C PRO A 390 -16.86 -11.72 14.70
N SER A 391 -17.92 -11.75 15.52
CA SER A 391 -18.53 -10.53 16.05
C SER A 391 -17.53 -9.80 16.97
N PRO A 392 -17.24 -8.49 16.72
CA PRO A 392 -16.32 -7.74 17.55
C PRO A 392 -16.94 -7.35 18.90
N VAL A 393 -16.10 -7.19 19.93
CA VAL A 393 -16.46 -6.58 21.23
C VAL A 393 -16.64 -5.07 21.08
N VAL A 394 -15.72 -4.45 20.34
CA VAL A 394 -15.76 -3.05 19.93
C VAL A 394 -15.22 -2.95 18.51
N ILE A 395 -15.72 -1.98 17.74
CA ILE A 395 -15.28 -1.75 16.36
C ILE A 395 -15.38 -0.27 16.02
N GLU A 396 -14.40 0.24 15.30
CA GLU A 396 -14.44 1.58 14.70
C GLU A 396 -15.38 1.56 13.47
N PRO A 397 -16.16 2.64 13.21
CA PRO A 397 -17.21 2.63 12.19
C PRO A 397 -16.76 2.25 10.77
N SER A 398 -15.51 2.53 10.40
CA SER A 398 -14.92 2.17 9.10
C SER A 398 -14.15 0.85 9.13
N ASN A 399 -14.22 0.12 10.23
CA ASN A 399 -13.55 -1.17 10.45
C ASN A 399 -12.01 -1.12 10.38
N LEU A 400 -11.41 0.02 10.73
CA LEU A 400 -9.95 0.21 10.70
C LEU A 400 -9.27 -0.35 11.96
N VAL A 401 -10.00 -0.42 13.07
CA VAL A 401 -9.58 -1.09 14.31
C VAL A 401 -10.77 -1.74 14.99
N ALA A 402 -10.59 -2.98 15.43
CA ALA A 402 -11.62 -3.74 16.12
C ALA A 402 -11.00 -4.66 17.18
N GLY A 403 -11.74 -4.86 18.27
CA GLY A 403 -11.34 -5.75 19.37
C GLY A 403 -12.19 -6.99 19.47
N TYR A 404 -11.56 -8.13 19.73
CA TYR A 404 -12.21 -9.44 19.79
C TYR A 404 -11.74 -10.22 21.02
N TYR A 405 -12.59 -11.17 21.46
CA TYR A 405 -12.19 -12.19 22.44
C TYR A 405 -12.23 -13.56 21.77
N LEU A 406 -11.27 -14.40 22.11
CA LEU A 406 -11.34 -15.81 21.77
C LEU A 406 -12.09 -16.53 22.89
N ASP A 407 -13.16 -17.27 22.54
CA ASP A 407 -14.06 -17.91 23.49
C ASP A 407 -13.96 -19.45 23.48
N GLU A 408 -13.14 -20.01 22.57
CA GLU A 408 -12.93 -21.46 22.48
C GLU A 408 -12.11 -21.98 23.64
N PRO A 409 -12.36 -23.23 24.09
CA PRO A 409 -11.63 -23.84 25.21
C PRO A 409 -10.10 -23.83 25.01
N GLY A 410 -9.40 -23.18 25.95
CA GLY A 410 -7.95 -22.99 25.91
C GLY A 410 -7.47 -21.68 25.31
N TYR A 411 -8.40 -20.79 24.94
CA TYR A 411 -8.09 -19.44 24.42
C TYR A 411 -8.86 -18.34 25.18
N GLU A 412 -9.59 -18.69 26.24
CA GLU A 412 -10.53 -17.79 26.95
C GLU A 412 -9.82 -16.59 27.59
N ASP A 413 -8.52 -16.68 27.84
CA ASP A 413 -7.71 -15.59 28.41
C ASP A 413 -7.09 -14.66 27.37
N VAL A 414 -7.43 -14.85 26.08
CA VAL A 414 -6.84 -14.10 24.97
C VAL A 414 -7.78 -12.98 24.49
N ALA A 415 -7.21 -11.80 24.29
CA ALA A 415 -7.81 -10.70 23.54
C ALA A 415 -7.06 -10.53 22.19
N VAL A 416 -7.77 -10.08 21.15
CA VAL A 416 -7.20 -9.74 19.85
C VAL A 416 -7.57 -8.31 19.50
N LEU A 417 -6.60 -7.49 19.18
CA LEU A 417 -6.76 -6.14 18.62
C LEU A 417 -6.36 -6.19 17.14
N ALA A 418 -7.34 -6.22 16.25
CA ALA A 418 -7.09 -6.14 14.82
C ALA A 418 -7.01 -4.67 14.39
N CYS A 419 -5.86 -4.27 13.85
CA CYS A 419 -5.53 -2.93 13.39
C CYS A 419 -5.20 -2.99 11.90
N THR A 420 -6.19 -2.93 11.02
CA THR A 420 -6.02 -3.03 9.57
C THR A 420 -5.53 -1.72 8.93
N SER A 421 -5.58 -0.59 9.65
CA SER A 421 -5.06 0.70 9.22
C SER A 421 -4.87 1.64 10.41
N PHE A 422 -4.02 2.65 10.28
CA PHE A 422 -3.86 3.76 11.23
C PHE A 422 -4.61 5.05 10.80
N LEU A 423 -5.59 4.94 9.92
CA LEU A 423 -6.53 6.02 9.57
C LEU A 423 -7.69 6.08 10.61
N GLY A 424 -8.75 6.85 10.34
CA GLY A 424 -10.00 6.80 11.10
C GLY A 424 -10.07 7.67 12.36
N LEU A 425 -9.68 8.92 12.25
CA LEU A 425 -9.80 9.92 13.33
C LEU A 425 -11.24 10.39 13.56
N PRO A 426 -11.68 10.66 14.80
CA PRO A 426 -11.02 10.41 16.10
C PRO A 426 -11.34 9.05 16.73
N ASP A 427 -12.22 8.27 16.11
CA ASP A 427 -12.83 7.07 16.72
C ASP A 427 -11.83 5.95 16.92
N TYR A 428 -10.82 5.85 16.05
CA TYR A 428 -9.74 4.86 16.16
C TYR A 428 -9.09 4.87 17.57
N GLN A 429 -8.69 6.06 18.02
CA GLN A 429 -8.02 6.21 19.31
C GLN A 429 -8.91 5.84 20.49
N ASN A 430 -10.20 6.19 20.41
CA ASN A 430 -11.18 5.88 21.44
C ASN A 430 -11.48 4.38 21.48
N VAL A 431 -11.63 3.74 20.35
CA VAL A 431 -11.92 2.30 20.24
C VAL A 431 -10.73 1.48 20.74
N SER A 432 -9.51 1.77 20.29
CA SER A 432 -8.32 1.03 20.73
C SER A 432 -8.07 1.17 22.23
N TYR A 433 -8.17 2.36 22.79
CA TYR A 433 -8.05 2.61 24.24
C TYR A 433 -9.13 1.87 25.04
N SER A 434 -10.39 2.05 24.66
CA SER A 434 -11.54 1.43 25.34
C SER A 434 -11.46 -0.11 25.30
N PHE A 435 -10.99 -0.69 24.19
CA PHE A 435 -10.83 -2.13 24.08
C PHE A 435 -9.78 -2.68 25.06
N LEU A 436 -8.61 -2.05 25.14
CA LEU A 436 -7.54 -2.48 26.05
C LEU A 436 -7.99 -2.41 27.51
N GLU A 437 -8.74 -1.36 27.92
CA GLU A 437 -9.35 -1.28 29.24
C GLU A 437 -10.37 -2.41 29.49
N GLN A 438 -11.26 -2.67 28.52
CA GLN A 438 -12.28 -3.72 28.62
C GLN A 438 -11.65 -5.11 28.69
N ALA A 439 -10.61 -5.37 27.89
CA ALA A 439 -9.90 -6.64 27.87
C ALA A 439 -9.25 -6.93 29.25
N SER A 440 -8.54 -5.94 29.81
CA SER A 440 -7.97 -6.04 31.16
C SER A 440 -9.05 -6.25 32.24
N ALA A 441 -10.15 -5.51 32.16
CA ALA A 441 -11.28 -5.66 33.11
C ALA A 441 -12.00 -7.02 32.98
N ALA A 442 -12.02 -7.60 31.79
CA ALA A 442 -12.55 -8.94 31.52
C ALA A 442 -11.61 -10.07 31.94
N GLY A 443 -10.43 -9.73 32.48
CA GLY A 443 -9.44 -10.72 32.94
C GLY A 443 -8.67 -11.40 31.81
N LYS A 444 -8.62 -10.79 30.62
CA LYS A 444 -7.75 -11.24 29.53
C LYS A 444 -6.29 -10.96 29.94
N THR A 445 -5.44 -11.96 29.81
CA THR A 445 -4.03 -11.91 30.23
C THR A 445 -3.07 -11.94 29.04
N LYS A 446 -3.55 -12.23 27.85
CA LYS A 446 -2.77 -12.32 26.61
C LYS A 446 -3.39 -11.44 25.53
N LEU A 447 -2.54 -10.83 24.71
CA LEU A 447 -2.96 -9.94 23.63
C LEU A 447 -2.27 -10.33 22.32
N VAL A 448 -3.08 -10.61 21.30
CA VAL A 448 -2.62 -10.66 19.91
C VAL A 448 -2.94 -9.31 19.27
N ILE A 449 -1.95 -8.65 18.71
CA ILE A 449 -2.15 -7.47 17.86
C ILE A 449 -2.01 -7.92 16.42
N ASP A 450 -3.10 -7.89 15.67
CA ASP A 450 -3.13 -8.28 14.26
C ASP A 450 -3.04 -7.03 13.39
N VAL A 451 -1.91 -6.85 12.72
CA VAL A 451 -1.66 -5.74 11.79
C VAL A 451 -1.65 -6.22 10.34
N SER A 452 -2.31 -7.34 10.04
CA SER A 452 -2.52 -7.79 8.67
C SER A 452 -3.24 -6.71 7.86
N ALA A 453 -2.86 -6.55 6.60
CA ALA A 453 -3.34 -5.53 5.66
C ALA A 453 -3.02 -4.07 6.04
N ASN A 454 -2.22 -3.82 7.08
CA ASN A 454 -2.00 -2.46 7.58
C ASN A 454 -0.98 -1.69 6.75
N GLY A 455 -1.44 -0.85 5.83
CA GLY A 455 -0.62 0.05 5.02
C GLY A 455 -0.16 1.33 5.72
N GLY A 456 -0.41 1.48 7.03
CA GLY A 456 -0.08 2.68 7.78
C GLY A 456 -1.27 3.64 7.94
N GLY A 457 -0.99 4.94 7.91
CA GLY A 457 -1.99 6.01 8.08
C GLY A 457 -1.43 7.19 8.87
N THR A 458 -2.19 7.75 9.81
CA THR A 458 -1.78 8.89 10.62
C THR A 458 -0.62 8.53 11.55
N ILE A 459 0.53 9.16 11.38
CA ILE A 459 1.78 8.85 12.10
C ILE A 459 1.55 8.84 13.63
N LEU A 460 0.95 9.89 14.17
CA LEU A 460 0.75 10.01 15.61
C LEU A 460 -0.26 9.00 16.20
N GLN A 461 -1.07 8.33 15.38
CA GLN A 461 -1.88 7.18 15.84
C GLN A 461 -1.02 5.98 16.22
N GLY A 462 0.06 5.71 15.46
CA GLY A 462 1.04 4.68 15.81
C GLY A 462 1.72 4.98 17.14
N TYR A 463 2.13 6.24 17.36
CA TYR A 463 2.68 6.70 18.65
C TYR A 463 1.66 6.54 19.78
N SER A 464 0.41 6.95 19.54
CA SER A 464 -0.64 6.89 20.54
C SER A 464 -0.99 5.45 20.91
N LEU A 465 -1.07 4.53 19.96
CA LEU A 465 -1.32 3.10 20.23
C LEU A 465 -0.16 2.48 21.02
N PHE A 466 1.09 2.78 20.65
CA PHE A 466 2.26 2.33 21.42
C PHE A 466 2.21 2.80 22.86
N LEU A 467 1.90 4.07 23.11
CA LEU A 467 1.78 4.63 24.45
C LEU A 467 0.53 4.15 25.21
N ASN A 468 -0.50 3.62 24.51
CA ASN A 468 -1.59 2.90 25.16
C ASN A 468 -1.12 1.58 25.76
N LEU A 469 -0.16 0.93 25.15
CA LEU A 469 0.38 -0.37 25.57
C LEU A 469 1.55 -0.20 26.56
N PHE A 470 2.43 0.75 26.28
CA PHE A 470 3.69 0.97 27.03
C PHE A 470 3.86 2.45 27.40
N PRO A 471 3.04 2.98 28.34
CA PRO A 471 3.02 4.39 28.70
C PRO A 471 4.31 4.89 29.37
N ASP A 472 5.14 4.00 29.84
CA ASP A 472 6.40 4.25 30.51
C ASP A 472 7.62 4.22 29.57
N ILE A 473 7.43 3.93 28.26
CA ILE A 473 8.48 3.93 27.25
C ILE A 473 8.26 5.15 26.33
N MET A 474 9.24 6.04 26.26
CA MET A 474 9.19 7.16 25.32
C MET A 474 9.50 6.67 23.90
N PRO A 475 8.57 6.81 22.92
CA PRO A 475 8.82 6.35 21.56
C PRO A 475 9.97 7.14 20.93
N TYR A 476 10.93 6.42 20.34
CA TYR A 476 12.11 7.03 19.74
C TYR A 476 11.77 7.75 18.42
N GLY A 477 11.26 7.04 17.45
CA GLY A 477 10.69 7.55 16.21
C GLY A 477 11.56 8.57 15.45
N ALA A 478 12.86 8.34 15.43
CA ALA A 478 13.79 9.23 14.78
C ALA A 478 13.79 9.05 13.26
N SER A 479 14.04 10.15 12.55
CA SER A 479 14.03 10.18 11.08
C SER A 479 14.88 11.34 10.56
N ARG A 480 15.10 11.38 9.25
CA ARG A 480 15.80 12.49 8.59
C ARG A 480 15.20 12.73 7.21
N PHE A 481 15.33 13.93 6.69
CA PHE A 481 14.99 14.31 5.32
C PHE A 481 16.23 14.27 4.43
N ARG A 482 16.03 13.95 3.15
CA ARG A 482 17.00 14.26 2.11
C ARG A 482 17.04 15.77 1.90
N SER A 483 18.22 16.37 1.93
CA SER A 483 18.44 17.80 1.74
C SER A 483 18.84 18.08 0.28
N HIS A 484 18.09 18.98 -0.36
CA HIS A 484 18.37 19.49 -1.69
C HIS A 484 18.03 20.98 -1.74
N GLU A 485 18.40 21.70 -2.83
CA GLU A 485 18.28 23.15 -2.91
C GLU A 485 16.87 23.66 -2.55
N ALA A 486 15.81 23.10 -3.14
CA ALA A 486 14.43 23.52 -2.87
C ALA A 486 14.05 23.29 -1.39
N PHE A 487 14.41 22.14 -0.81
CA PHE A 487 14.18 21.83 0.60
C PHE A 487 14.87 22.88 1.51
N ASP A 488 16.12 23.19 1.21
CA ASP A 488 16.91 24.14 2.01
C ASP A 488 16.33 25.56 1.96
N ILE A 489 15.98 26.07 0.77
CA ILE A 489 15.38 27.39 0.60
C ILE A 489 14.03 27.51 1.32
N ILE A 490 13.18 26.48 1.22
CA ILE A 490 11.87 26.44 1.90
C ILE A 490 12.09 26.51 3.43
N GLY A 491 13.00 25.69 3.95
CA GLY A 491 13.27 25.61 5.39
C GLY A 491 13.92 26.86 5.96
N GLU A 492 14.89 27.44 5.27
CA GLU A 492 15.52 28.71 5.66
C GLU A 492 14.49 29.83 5.66
N THR A 493 13.68 29.95 4.60
CA THR A 493 12.65 30.99 4.49
C THR A 493 11.58 30.84 5.57
N ALA A 494 11.06 29.64 5.79
CA ALA A 494 10.09 29.39 6.87
C ALA A 494 10.66 29.71 8.24
N SER A 495 11.89 29.28 8.51
CA SER A 495 12.58 29.51 9.79
C SER A 495 12.89 30.96 10.08
N GLU A 496 13.20 31.76 9.04
CA GLU A 496 13.45 33.21 9.17
C GLU A 496 12.17 34.02 9.33
N ARG A 497 11.11 33.67 8.57
CA ARG A 497 9.88 34.47 8.52
C ARG A 497 8.89 34.14 9.62
N ILE A 498 8.94 32.91 10.17
CA ILE A 498 8.02 32.41 11.18
C ILE A 498 8.78 32.24 12.50
N TRP A 499 8.95 33.34 13.24
CA TRP A 499 9.72 33.41 14.48
C TRP A 499 8.88 33.25 15.76
N TYR A 500 7.53 33.27 15.65
CA TYR A 500 6.59 33.27 16.80
C TYR A 500 6.03 31.84 17.12
N TYR A 501 6.90 30.86 17.14
CA TYR A 501 6.57 29.52 17.53
C TYR A 501 6.65 29.31 19.05
N PRO A 502 5.82 28.54 19.74
CA PRO A 502 4.68 27.76 19.21
C PRO A 502 3.45 28.62 18.89
N PHE A 503 2.66 28.16 17.92
CA PHE A 503 1.45 28.86 17.48
C PHE A 503 0.32 28.72 18.51
N ASN A 504 -0.53 29.73 18.57
CA ASN A 504 -1.76 29.66 19.35
C ASN A 504 -2.91 29.17 18.47
N TYR A 505 -3.15 27.87 18.45
CA TYR A 505 -4.26 27.25 17.68
C TYR A 505 -5.64 27.45 18.33
N THR A 506 -5.83 28.40 19.23
CA THR A 506 -7.14 28.64 19.86
C THR A 506 -8.22 29.15 18.88
N ASP A 507 -7.86 29.46 17.63
CA ASP A 507 -8.77 29.96 16.60
C ASP A 507 -8.67 29.13 15.28
N PRO A 508 -9.07 27.82 15.26
CA PRO A 508 -8.90 26.96 14.10
C PRO A 508 -9.54 27.45 12.79
N PRO A 509 -10.71 28.17 12.79
CA PRO A 509 -11.28 28.68 11.54
C PRO A 509 -10.50 29.81 10.88
N ASN A 510 -9.60 30.45 11.62
CA ASN A 510 -8.81 31.60 11.20
C ASN A 510 -7.32 31.30 11.18
N ALA A 511 -6.89 30.02 11.39
CA ALA A 511 -5.51 29.64 11.26
C ALA A 511 -5.00 30.08 9.87
N SER A 512 -4.00 30.94 9.86
CA SER A 512 -3.42 31.42 8.61
C SER A 512 -2.55 30.32 8.03
N TRP A 513 -2.32 30.34 6.72
CA TRP A 513 -1.32 29.48 6.08
C TRP A 513 0.08 29.64 6.71
N GLN A 514 0.37 30.76 7.35
CA GLN A 514 1.58 31.02 8.13
C GLN A 514 1.65 30.13 9.38
N ASP A 515 0.51 29.92 10.05
CA ASP A 515 0.43 29.00 11.19
C ASP A 515 0.68 27.56 10.74
N PHE A 516 0.13 27.19 9.58
CA PHE A 516 0.39 25.88 8.97
C PHE A 516 1.87 25.72 8.63
N ALA A 517 2.48 26.64 7.88
CA ALA A 517 3.89 26.57 7.50
C ALA A 517 4.82 26.55 8.72
N GLY A 518 4.44 27.20 9.81
CA GLY A 518 5.23 27.24 11.02
C GLY A 518 5.22 25.95 11.84
N GLY A 519 4.14 25.18 11.74
CA GLY A 519 4.03 23.87 12.39
C GLY A 519 4.66 22.74 11.57
N THR A 520 5.21 23.02 10.37
CA THR A 520 5.81 22.00 9.51
C THR A 520 7.27 21.73 9.90
N PRO A 521 7.84 20.59 9.50
CA PRO A 521 9.26 20.28 9.66
C PRO A 521 10.21 21.30 9.01
N PHE A 522 9.72 22.20 8.15
CA PHE A 522 10.49 23.27 7.52
C PHE A 522 10.76 24.45 8.46
N ASN A 523 10.12 24.52 9.61
CA ASN A 523 10.55 25.40 10.68
C ASN A 523 11.40 24.60 11.68
N TYR A 524 12.68 24.95 11.86
CA TYR A 524 13.57 24.21 12.74
C TYR A 524 13.07 24.09 14.19
N ARG A 525 12.15 24.96 14.60
CA ARG A 525 11.56 24.99 15.95
C ARG A 525 10.50 23.90 16.16
N ALA A 526 9.98 23.32 15.06
CA ALA A 526 8.89 22.34 15.12
C ALA A 526 9.33 20.95 15.59
N ASP A 527 10.60 20.60 15.37
CA ASP A 527 11.17 19.31 15.75
C ASP A 527 12.20 19.45 16.88
N VAL A 528 12.60 18.31 17.41
CA VAL A 528 13.71 18.19 18.36
C VAL A 528 14.78 17.27 17.79
N ASP A 529 16.00 17.39 18.31
CA ASP A 529 17.13 16.56 17.95
C ASP A 529 17.04 15.13 18.53
N ILE A 530 18.06 14.32 18.28
CA ILE A 530 18.17 12.95 18.80
C ILE A 530 18.11 12.87 20.34
N ASN A 531 18.55 13.93 21.04
CA ASN A 531 18.55 14.03 22.50
C ASN A 531 17.29 14.71 23.05
N TYR A 532 16.29 14.93 22.21
CA TYR A 532 15.05 15.64 22.55
C TYR A 532 15.28 17.10 22.96
N GLN A 533 16.27 17.75 22.32
CA GLN A 533 16.57 19.18 22.50
C GLN A 533 16.13 19.96 21.25
N ASN A 534 15.70 21.22 21.44
CA ASN A 534 15.37 22.07 20.30
C ASN A 534 16.63 22.41 19.50
N PHE A 535 16.49 22.51 18.19
CA PHE A 535 17.51 23.04 17.30
C PHE A 535 17.71 24.55 17.54
N ASP A 536 18.94 25.04 17.40
CA ASP A 536 19.27 26.45 17.58
C ASP A 536 19.03 27.29 16.31
N SER A 537 19.09 26.67 15.14
CA SER A 537 18.95 27.32 13.83
C SER A 537 18.53 26.32 12.74
N TRP A 538 18.17 26.82 11.56
CA TRP A 538 17.97 25.99 10.38
C TRP A 538 19.24 25.23 9.99
N GLN A 539 20.39 25.88 10.05
CA GLN A 539 21.69 25.28 9.74
C GLN A 539 22.10 24.19 10.73
N ASP A 540 21.62 24.23 11.97
CA ASP A 540 21.80 23.16 12.95
C ASP A 540 20.92 21.96 12.64
N LYS A 541 19.69 22.20 12.17
CA LYS A 541 18.77 21.16 11.71
C LYS A 541 19.15 20.60 10.34
N ASN A 542 19.64 21.42 9.42
CA ASN A 542 20.00 21.06 8.04
C ASN A 542 21.49 21.36 7.74
N PRO A 543 22.44 20.74 8.48
CA PRO A 543 23.86 20.85 8.15
C PRO A 543 24.17 19.99 6.91
N PRO A 544 25.36 20.14 6.30
CA PRO A 544 25.80 19.25 5.22
C PRO A 544 26.20 17.88 5.78
N ASN A 545 25.22 16.99 5.98
CA ASN A 545 25.43 15.60 6.38
C ASN A 545 25.40 14.71 5.13
N GLU A 546 26.56 14.22 4.69
CA GLU A 546 26.66 13.41 3.49
C GLU A 546 26.65 11.91 3.82
N PHE A 547 25.73 11.16 3.18
CA PHE A 547 25.66 9.72 3.20
C PHE A 547 25.45 9.22 1.76
N TYR A 548 26.23 8.26 1.32
CA TYR A 548 26.15 7.67 -0.04
C TYR A 548 26.25 8.69 -1.19
N GLY A 549 26.83 9.87 -0.94
CA GLY A 549 26.96 10.94 -1.91
C GLY A 549 25.73 11.87 -2.01
N ASP A 550 24.79 11.74 -1.09
CA ASP A 550 23.63 12.62 -0.93
C ASP A 550 23.63 13.32 0.41
N ASN A 551 22.98 14.48 0.51
CA ASN A 551 22.91 15.26 1.74
C ASN A 551 21.59 15.02 2.48
N PHE A 552 21.67 15.04 3.80
CA PHE A 552 20.53 14.82 4.70
C PHE A 552 20.53 15.82 5.86
N THR A 553 19.35 16.04 6.44
CA THR A 553 19.23 16.79 7.70
C THR A 553 19.92 16.07 8.85
N SER A 554 20.10 16.73 9.96
CA SER A 554 20.29 16.07 11.26
C SER A 554 19.12 15.10 11.51
N ILE A 555 19.36 14.10 12.38
CA ILE A 555 18.27 13.23 12.82
C ILE A 555 17.31 14.07 13.67
N ILE A 556 16.02 13.97 13.36
CA ILE A 556 14.92 14.69 13.98
C ILE A 556 13.95 13.74 14.66
N ARG A 557 13.30 14.20 15.71
CA ARG A 557 12.22 13.52 16.41
C ARG A 557 11.03 14.47 16.57
N TRP A 558 9.82 13.88 16.67
CA TRP A 558 8.63 14.66 16.95
C TRP A 558 8.68 15.24 18.35
N ASN A 559 8.42 16.55 18.48
CA ASN A 559 8.21 17.17 19.79
C ASN A 559 6.79 16.88 20.29
N LEU A 560 6.58 15.71 20.87
CA LEU A 560 5.27 15.29 21.36
C LEU A 560 4.67 16.20 22.45
N SER A 561 5.50 17.06 23.06
CA SER A 561 5.04 18.04 24.04
C SER A 561 4.46 19.30 23.40
N ASP A 562 4.60 19.44 22.07
CA ASP A 562 4.08 20.59 21.34
C ASP A 562 2.59 20.40 21.02
N PRO A 563 1.71 21.27 21.56
CA PRO A 563 0.28 21.16 21.29
C PRO A 563 -0.09 21.41 19.82
N THR A 564 0.79 22.03 19.03
CA THR A 564 0.52 22.30 17.61
C THR A 564 0.56 21.04 16.77
N ILE A 565 1.40 20.06 17.13
CA ILE A 565 1.43 18.73 16.50
C ILE A 565 0.06 18.06 16.61
N THR A 566 -0.55 18.08 17.80
CA THR A 566 -1.88 17.51 18.04
C THR A 566 -2.94 18.19 17.17
N ALA A 567 -2.92 19.53 17.11
CA ALA A 567 -3.89 20.28 16.32
C ALA A 567 -3.77 20.00 14.81
N ALA A 568 -2.54 19.88 14.29
CA ALA A 568 -2.27 19.62 12.89
C ALA A 568 -2.69 18.20 12.45
N ASN A 569 -2.50 17.21 13.33
CA ASN A 569 -2.74 15.79 13.00
C ASN A 569 -4.12 15.29 13.45
N GLY A 570 -4.87 16.05 14.22
CA GLY A 570 -6.17 15.64 14.79
C GLY A 570 -6.06 14.50 15.82
N VAL A 571 -4.85 14.08 16.19
CA VAL A 571 -4.56 13.05 17.20
C VAL A 571 -3.91 13.67 18.40
N GLN A 572 -4.48 13.46 19.57
CA GLN A 572 -3.85 13.81 20.83
C GLN A 572 -3.10 12.58 21.38
N VAL A 573 -1.79 12.61 21.34
CA VAL A 573 -0.95 11.49 21.74
C VAL A 573 -1.11 11.22 23.24
N ASN A 574 -1.30 9.96 23.62
CA ASN A 574 -1.40 9.58 25.04
C ASN A 574 -0.13 9.92 25.81
N GLY A 575 -0.28 10.29 27.08
CA GLY A 575 0.82 10.76 27.92
C GLY A 575 1.19 12.24 27.74
N TYR A 576 0.60 12.94 26.74
CA TYR A 576 0.88 14.33 26.44
C TYR A 576 -0.39 15.19 26.42
N GLY A 577 -0.23 16.50 26.58
CA GLY A 577 -1.34 17.46 26.56
C GLY A 577 -2.44 17.11 27.59
N ASP A 578 -3.69 17.08 27.15
CA ASP A 578 -4.84 16.73 27.99
C ASP A 578 -4.91 15.23 28.34
N ARG A 579 -4.08 14.38 27.71
CA ARG A 579 -3.99 12.93 27.94
C ARG A 579 -2.79 12.53 28.83
N VAL A 580 -2.23 13.47 29.57
CA VAL A 580 -1.17 13.20 30.56
C VAL A 580 -1.66 12.17 31.58
N GLY A 581 -0.87 11.11 31.80
CA GLY A 581 -1.21 10.02 32.72
C GLY A 581 -2.22 9.00 32.17
N MET A 582 -2.46 8.97 30.87
CA MET A 582 -3.33 8.02 30.18
C MET A 582 -2.50 7.14 29.24
N PRO A 583 -2.60 5.79 29.35
CA PRO A 583 -3.15 5.04 30.50
C PRO A 583 -2.24 5.13 31.73
N PRO A 584 -2.77 4.82 32.94
CA PRO A 584 -1.99 4.93 34.17
C PRO A 584 -0.93 3.84 34.35
N SER A 585 -1.04 2.74 33.63
CA SER A 585 -0.12 1.59 33.65
C SER A 585 -0.26 0.77 32.37
N ARG A 586 0.71 -0.11 32.12
CA ARG A 586 0.63 -1.09 31.03
C ARG A 586 -0.59 -1.99 31.23
N PRO A 587 -1.43 -2.19 30.19
CA PRO A 587 -2.53 -3.16 30.25
C PRO A 587 -2.04 -4.63 30.18
N PHE A 588 -0.91 -4.89 29.49
CA PHE A 588 -0.27 -6.19 29.34
C PHE A 588 1.24 -6.08 29.50
N ALA A 589 1.91 -7.13 29.94
CA ALA A 589 3.36 -7.22 29.93
C ALA A 589 3.87 -7.56 28.52
N PRO A 590 5.10 -7.15 28.14
CA PRO A 590 5.61 -7.42 26.79
C PRO A 590 5.58 -8.90 26.38
N GLU A 591 5.88 -9.80 27.30
CA GLU A 591 5.85 -11.26 27.11
C GLU A 591 4.44 -11.83 26.91
N ASP A 592 3.42 -11.09 27.28
CA ASP A 592 2.00 -11.42 27.12
C ASP A 592 1.40 -10.78 25.85
N VAL A 593 2.23 -10.13 25.02
CA VAL A 593 1.83 -9.52 23.75
C VAL A 593 2.58 -10.15 22.59
N VAL A 594 1.90 -10.41 21.50
CA VAL A 594 2.51 -10.85 20.24
C VAL A 594 1.88 -10.09 19.07
N ILE A 595 2.66 -9.79 18.02
CA ILE A 595 2.15 -9.12 16.83
C ILE A 595 2.14 -10.08 15.65
N LEU A 596 0.99 -10.16 14.98
CA LEU A 596 0.79 -10.92 13.75
C LEU A 596 0.89 -9.99 12.53
N TYR A 597 1.64 -10.43 11.52
CA TYR A 597 1.87 -9.75 10.25
C TYR A 597 1.60 -10.68 9.07
N ASP A 598 1.05 -10.14 7.99
CA ASP A 598 0.99 -10.75 6.66
C ASP A 598 2.13 -10.28 5.73
N GLY A 599 3.03 -9.45 6.23
CA GLY A 599 4.07 -8.76 5.49
C GLY A 599 3.66 -7.41 4.89
N TYR A 600 2.37 -7.06 4.89
CA TYR A 600 1.87 -5.81 4.29
C TYR A 600 2.22 -4.54 5.09
N CYS A 601 2.50 -4.67 6.39
CA CYS A 601 2.78 -3.57 7.31
C CYS A 601 3.73 -2.52 6.68
N ALA A 602 3.27 -1.26 6.60
CA ALA A 602 3.95 -0.17 5.92
C ALA A 602 3.80 1.17 6.66
N SER A 603 4.70 2.12 6.42
CA SER A 603 4.56 3.51 6.86
C SER A 603 4.38 3.62 8.38
N THR A 604 3.27 4.20 8.88
CA THR A 604 2.97 4.27 10.33
C THR A 604 2.95 2.91 11.02
N CYS A 605 2.54 1.84 10.32
CA CYS A 605 2.64 0.48 10.85
C CYS A 605 4.10 0.07 11.08
N ALA A 606 5.02 0.42 10.18
CA ALA A 606 6.45 0.18 10.38
C ALA A 606 7.01 0.96 11.57
N ILE A 607 6.61 2.22 11.74
CA ILE A 607 7.01 3.06 12.89
C ILE A 607 6.49 2.46 14.20
N PHE A 608 5.22 2.07 14.25
CA PHE A 608 4.63 1.40 15.42
C PHE A 608 5.35 0.09 15.75
N SER A 609 5.64 -0.71 14.73
CA SER A 609 6.33 -1.98 14.89
C SER A 609 7.75 -1.81 15.42
N GLU A 610 8.50 -0.81 14.95
CA GLU A 610 9.84 -0.48 15.46
C GLU A 610 9.80 -0.18 16.98
N PHE A 611 8.79 0.55 17.46
CA PHE A 611 8.62 0.78 18.89
C PHE A 611 8.32 -0.51 19.66
N MET A 612 7.46 -1.33 19.10
CA MET A 612 7.03 -2.59 19.75
C MET A 612 8.16 -3.59 19.84
N THR A 613 8.96 -3.74 18.78
CA THR A 613 10.03 -4.75 18.72
C THR A 613 11.30 -4.25 19.40
N GLU A 614 11.82 -3.09 19.03
CA GLU A 614 13.12 -2.60 19.48
C GLU A 614 13.08 -1.99 20.87
N GLN A 615 11.98 -1.28 21.22
CA GLN A 615 11.90 -0.62 22.53
C GLN A 615 11.13 -1.43 23.58
N ALA A 616 10.05 -2.12 23.19
CA ALA A 616 9.27 -2.91 24.14
C ALA A 616 9.65 -4.40 24.14
N GLY A 617 10.38 -4.92 23.14
CA GLY A 617 10.82 -6.31 23.04
C GLY A 617 9.69 -7.29 22.73
N VAL A 618 8.60 -6.83 22.11
CA VAL A 618 7.46 -7.66 21.72
C VAL A 618 7.84 -8.55 20.54
N LYS A 619 7.41 -9.81 20.58
CA LYS A 619 7.70 -10.82 19.57
C LYS A 619 6.79 -10.70 18.34
N THR A 620 7.33 -11.13 17.20
CA THR A 620 6.68 -11.00 15.89
C THR A 620 6.41 -12.36 15.26
N ILE A 621 5.25 -12.49 14.61
CA ILE A 621 4.88 -13.66 13.80
C ILE A 621 4.51 -13.16 12.41
N ALA A 622 5.14 -13.70 11.37
CA ALA A 622 4.76 -13.47 9.98
C ALA A 622 4.08 -14.71 9.40
N ILE A 623 3.03 -14.51 8.60
CA ILE A 623 2.29 -15.60 7.97
C ILE A 623 2.37 -15.52 6.44
N GLY A 624 2.52 -16.65 5.76
CA GLY A 624 2.56 -16.76 4.31
C GLY A 624 3.94 -16.50 3.71
N GLY A 625 3.95 -15.74 2.60
CA GLY A 625 5.13 -15.48 1.78
C GLY A 625 5.37 -16.56 0.71
N ARG A 626 6.47 -16.41 -0.04
CA ARG A 626 6.84 -17.34 -1.13
C ARG A 626 7.02 -18.77 -0.61
N PRO A 627 6.62 -19.81 -1.38
CA PRO A 627 6.67 -21.21 -0.96
C PRO A 627 8.11 -21.74 -0.99
N ARG A 628 8.92 -21.28 -0.06
CA ARG A 628 10.32 -21.68 0.12
C ARG A 628 10.72 -21.70 1.59
N ASP A 629 11.69 -22.54 1.93
CA ASP A 629 12.28 -22.57 3.25
C ASP A 629 13.00 -21.25 3.55
N GLY A 630 12.99 -20.86 4.82
CA GLY A 630 13.66 -19.68 5.31
C GLY A 630 12.74 -18.67 6.01
N PRO A 631 13.34 -17.65 6.64
CA PRO A 631 12.60 -16.62 7.33
C PRO A 631 11.88 -15.68 6.34
N MET A 632 10.88 -14.96 6.86
CA MET A 632 10.17 -13.88 6.20
C MET A 632 10.27 -12.63 7.08
N GLN A 633 10.31 -11.45 6.48
CA GLN A 633 10.19 -10.21 7.24
C GLN A 633 8.77 -10.04 7.80
N ALA A 634 8.66 -9.51 9.02
CA ALA A 634 7.39 -9.07 9.58
C ALA A 634 6.87 -7.84 8.82
N ILE A 635 7.74 -6.86 8.61
CA ILE A 635 7.45 -5.57 7.96
C ILE A 635 7.99 -5.62 6.54
N GLY A 636 7.13 -5.89 5.57
CA GLY A 636 7.49 -6.01 4.16
C GLY A 636 6.95 -4.89 3.27
N GLY A 637 6.19 -3.96 3.82
CA GLY A 637 5.80 -2.72 3.15
C GLY A 637 6.88 -1.64 3.24
N VAL A 638 6.57 -0.44 2.75
CA VAL A 638 7.50 0.69 2.83
C VAL A 638 7.79 1.04 4.29
N LYS A 639 9.08 1.14 4.62
CA LYS A 639 9.57 1.56 5.96
C LYS A 639 9.95 3.05 6.00
N GLY A 640 9.61 3.81 4.95
CA GLY A 640 9.72 5.27 4.93
C GLY A 640 8.81 5.91 5.98
N ALA A 641 9.28 7.00 6.59
CA ALA A 641 8.60 7.62 7.72
C ALA A 641 7.55 8.67 7.29
N ASN A 642 7.60 9.18 6.08
CA ASN A 642 6.60 10.12 5.55
C ASN A 642 6.70 10.25 4.03
N ASN A 643 5.56 10.48 3.37
CA ASN A 643 5.48 10.80 1.94
C ASN A 643 4.79 12.16 1.74
N TYR A 644 5.18 12.85 0.65
CA TYR A 644 4.51 14.07 0.21
C TYR A 644 3.93 13.89 -1.19
N ALA A 645 2.64 14.22 -1.32
CA ALA A 645 2.03 14.37 -2.64
C ALA A 645 2.67 15.55 -3.39
N PHE A 646 2.79 15.45 -4.70
CA PHE A 646 3.35 16.53 -5.52
C PHE A 646 2.54 17.83 -5.40
N SER A 647 1.22 17.74 -5.17
CA SER A 647 0.38 18.90 -4.86
C SER A 647 0.79 19.59 -3.55
N PHE A 648 1.14 18.81 -2.53
CA PHE A 648 1.63 19.36 -1.26
C PHE A 648 3.02 20.01 -1.41
N ILE A 649 3.93 19.39 -2.15
CA ILE A 649 5.23 20.00 -2.49
C ILE A 649 5.03 21.34 -3.23
N ASN A 650 4.10 21.39 -4.20
CA ASN A 650 3.74 22.63 -4.87
C ASN A 650 3.19 23.68 -3.89
N GLU A 651 2.36 23.27 -2.93
CA GLU A 651 1.83 24.17 -1.90
C GLU A 651 2.94 24.76 -1.01
N LEU A 652 3.90 23.94 -0.57
CA LEU A 652 5.07 24.40 0.20
C LEU A 652 5.86 25.46 -0.57
N VAL A 653 6.11 25.25 -1.86
CA VAL A 653 6.81 26.23 -2.70
C VAL A 653 5.98 27.51 -2.83
N ARG A 654 4.69 27.41 -3.14
CA ARG A 654 3.78 28.57 -3.23
C ARG A 654 3.73 29.37 -1.94
N ASP A 655 3.71 28.70 -0.81
CA ASP A 655 3.68 29.34 0.51
C ASP A 655 5.02 30.01 0.82
N THR A 656 6.14 29.47 0.35
CA THR A 656 7.46 30.12 0.42
C THR A 656 7.45 31.48 -0.33
N TYR A 657 6.90 31.53 -1.55
CA TYR A 657 6.73 32.79 -2.30
C TYR A 657 5.82 33.79 -1.56
N LYS A 658 4.77 33.32 -0.91
CA LYS A 658 3.86 34.19 -0.13
C LYS A 658 4.50 34.68 1.16
N LEU A 659 5.34 33.86 1.82
CA LEU A 659 6.06 34.21 3.05
C LEU A 659 7.09 35.32 2.82
N ALA A 660 7.79 35.27 1.69
CA ALA A 660 8.87 36.22 1.38
C ALA A 660 8.71 36.79 -0.03
N PRO A 661 7.64 37.58 -0.30
CA PRO A 661 7.41 38.16 -1.61
C PRO A 661 8.52 39.12 -2.03
N ASP A 662 9.27 39.68 -1.07
CA ASP A 662 10.45 40.51 -1.28
C ASP A 662 11.65 39.72 -1.83
N GLN A 663 11.65 38.39 -1.70
CA GLN A 663 12.68 37.49 -2.24
C GLN A 663 12.28 36.81 -3.55
N SER A 664 11.12 37.10 -4.13
CA SER A 664 10.63 36.45 -5.37
C SER A 664 11.65 36.50 -6.51
N GLY A 665 12.40 37.60 -6.66
CA GLY A 665 13.47 37.70 -7.68
C GLY A 665 14.61 36.70 -7.44
N PHE A 666 14.94 36.39 -6.17
CA PHE A 666 15.89 35.34 -5.83
C PHE A 666 15.30 33.96 -6.13
N PHE A 667 14.08 33.65 -5.66
CA PHE A 667 13.42 32.37 -5.88
C PHE A 667 13.31 32.02 -7.37
N ASN A 668 13.01 33.00 -8.23
CA ASN A 668 12.97 32.82 -9.67
C ASN A 668 14.34 32.54 -10.32
N SER A 669 15.44 32.60 -9.58
CA SER A 669 16.79 32.23 -10.01
C SER A 669 17.27 30.91 -9.43
N THR A 670 16.42 30.19 -8.70
CA THR A 670 16.70 28.92 -8.04
C THR A 670 15.82 27.81 -8.60
N SER A 671 16.00 26.59 -8.09
CA SER A 671 15.15 25.43 -8.44
C SER A 671 13.67 25.62 -8.08
N LEU A 672 13.31 26.54 -7.17
CA LEU A 672 11.91 26.78 -6.80
C LEU A 672 11.05 27.21 -8.01
N GLN A 673 11.63 27.92 -8.99
CA GLN A 673 10.90 28.32 -10.19
C GLN A 673 10.33 27.13 -10.97
N SER A 674 10.99 25.96 -10.91
CA SER A 674 10.59 24.76 -11.66
C SER A 674 9.34 24.07 -11.10
N TYR A 675 8.91 24.41 -9.88
CA TYR A 675 7.76 23.79 -9.22
C TYR A 675 6.43 24.49 -9.50
N VAL A 676 6.45 25.73 -9.93
CA VAL A 676 5.24 26.53 -10.09
C VAL A 676 5.24 27.26 -11.43
N ASP A 677 4.09 27.31 -12.06
CA ASP A 677 3.85 28.27 -13.14
C ASP A 677 3.87 29.68 -12.55
N PRO A 678 4.73 30.60 -13.02
CA PRO A 678 4.91 31.92 -12.39
C PRO A 678 3.67 32.83 -12.49
N GLU A 679 2.72 32.54 -13.38
CA GLU A 679 1.50 33.32 -13.53
C GLU A 679 0.33 32.75 -12.74
N THR A 680 0.21 31.41 -12.71
CA THR A 680 -0.95 30.73 -12.12
C THR A 680 -0.64 30.08 -10.77
N TYR A 681 0.62 29.88 -10.43
CA TYR A 681 1.07 29.11 -9.28
C TYR A 681 0.50 27.66 -9.23
N GLN A 682 0.23 27.11 -10.41
CA GLN A 682 -0.19 25.70 -10.54
C GLN A 682 1.01 24.81 -10.83
N ILE A 683 0.82 23.51 -10.65
CA ILE A 683 1.81 22.50 -11.07
C ILE A 683 1.99 22.64 -12.60
N PRO A 684 3.21 22.83 -13.10
CA PRO A 684 3.46 23.13 -14.51
C PRO A 684 3.40 21.90 -15.43
N PHE A 685 2.60 20.89 -15.08
CA PHE A 685 2.50 19.69 -15.91
C PHE A 685 1.70 19.95 -17.18
N VAL A 686 2.28 19.55 -18.31
CA VAL A 686 1.63 19.61 -19.63
C VAL A 686 0.86 18.31 -19.96
N ARG A 687 0.60 17.49 -18.97
CA ARG A 687 -0.30 16.32 -19.01
C ARG A 687 -1.29 16.43 -17.86
N ALA A 688 -2.54 16.13 -18.13
CA ALA A 688 -3.52 15.95 -17.07
C ALA A 688 -3.15 14.72 -16.23
N THR A 689 -3.35 14.80 -14.91
CA THR A 689 -3.19 13.67 -14.01
C THR A 689 -4.42 13.58 -13.12
N THR A 690 -5.09 12.45 -13.13
CA THR A 690 -6.18 12.16 -12.21
C THR A 690 -5.62 11.88 -10.82
N TYR A 691 -4.44 11.28 -10.77
CA TYR A 691 -3.71 10.95 -9.55
C TYR A 691 -2.41 11.72 -9.50
N SER A 692 -2.19 12.48 -8.42
CA SER A 692 -0.90 13.12 -8.19
C SER A 692 0.18 12.06 -7.93
N GLY A 693 1.43 12.36 -8.30
CA GLY A 693 2.57 11.60 -7.80
C GLY A 693 2.83 11.88 -6.33
N GLU A 694 3.63 11.05 -5.71
CA GLU A 694 4.14 11.24 -4.37
C GLU A 694 5.58 10.72 -4.25
N ALA A 695 6.31 11.25 -3.27
CA ALA A 695 7.68 10.84 -2.98
C ALA A 695 7.84 10.53 -1.49
N ASN A 696 8.66 9.53 -1.16
CA ASN A 696 9.12 9.33 0.21
C ASN A 696 10.14 10.41 0.54
N VAL A 697 9.84 11.23 1.50
CA VAL A 697 10.68 12.41 1.83
C VAL A 697 11.50 12.22 3.10
N ARG A 698 11.15 11.21 3.91
CA ARG A 698 11.63 11.08 5.28
C ARG A 698 11.98 9.62 5.59
N ASP A 699 13.24 9.38 5.96
CA ASP A 699 13.75 8.05 6.29
C ASP A 699 13.73 7.82 7.80
N GLY A 700 13.14 6.69 8.24
CA GLY A 700 13.26 6.21 9.61
C GLY A 700 14.69 5.75 9.90
N ILE A 701 15.24 6.13 11.06
CA ILE A 701 16.58 5.75 11.50
C ILE A 701 16.50 5.10 12.87
N ARG A 702 17.13 3.92 13.01
CA ARG A 702 17.14 3.16 14.26
C ARG A 702 17.98 3.81 15.34
N GLU A 703 17.58 3.66 16.60
CA GLU A 703 18.31 4.14 17.75
C GLU A 703 19.70 3.48 17.82
N GLY A 704 20.75 4.31 17.91
CA GLY A 704 22.13 3.84 18.01
C GLY A 704 22.78 3.38 16.71
N ASP A 705 22.09 3.48 15.56
CA ASP A 705 22.70 3.21 14.25
C ASP A 705 23.57 4.39 13.80
N GLU A 706 24.88 4.26 14.02
CA GLU A 706 25.87 5.26 13.58
C GLU A 706 25.98 5.35 12.04
N SER A 707 25.59 4.30 11.31
CA SER A 707 25.60 4.31 9.84
C SER A 707 24.45 5.11 9.27
N GLN A 708 23.42 5.37 10.07
CA GLN A 708 22.17 6.02 9.68
C GLN A 708 21.53 5.38 8.43
N THR A 709 21.58 4.05 8.37
CA THR A 709 20.93 3.31 7.28
C THR A 709 19.41 3.46 7.39
N PRO A 710 18.72 3.94 6.33
CA PRO A 710 17.27 4.00 6.35
C PRO A 710 16.65 2.62 6.61
N LEU A 711 15.66 2.55 7.49
CA LEU A 711 14.97 1.29 7.83
C LEU A 711 14.44 0.53 6.59
N GLN A 712 14.15 1.25 5.51
CA GLN A 712 13.81 0.68 4.20
C GLN A 712 14.82 -0.38 3.72
N PHE A 713 16.09 -0.25 4.08
CA PHE A 713 17.19 -1.12 3.65
C PHE A 713 17.65 -2.10 4.73
N VAL A 714 16.97 -2.15 5.86
CA VAL A 714 17.28 -3.07 6.96
C VAL A 714 16.38 -4.30 6.87
N TYR A 715 17.00 -5.48 6.66
CA TYR A 715 16.28 -6.76 6.67
C TYR A 715 16.06 -7.25 8.11
N GLU A 716 14.82 -7.57 8.45
CA GLU A 716 14.44 -8.05 9.77
C GLU A 716 13.50 -9.24 9.67
N ALA A 717 14.04 -10.42 9.95
CA ALA A 717 13.22 -11.62 10.02
C ALA A 717 12.24 -11.55 11.19
N ALA A 718 10.99 -11.99 10.98
CA ALA A 718 10.08 -12.26 12.07
C ALA A 718 10.64 -13.35 12.97
N ASP A 719 10.34 -13.30 14.27
CA ASP A 719 10.74 -14.34 15.23
C ASP A 719 10.17 -15.71 14.85
N CYS A 720 8.98 -15.74 14.24
CA CYS A 720 8.25 -16.94 13.85
C CYS A 720 7.62 -16.77 12.48
N ARG A 721 7.74 -17.77 11.61
CA ARG A 721 7.00 -17.85 10.34
C ARG A 721 5.97 -18.94 10.40
N LEU A 722 4.77 -18.68 9.86
CA LEU A 722 3.67 -19.62 9.70
C LEU A 722 3.26 -19.73 8.23
N TRP A 723 2.63 -20.86 7.87
CA TRP A 723 1.92 -21.00 6.60
C TRP A 723 0.42 -20.85 6.84
N TYR A 724 -0.28 -20.22 5.90
CA TYR A 724 -1.73 -20.34 5.84
C TYR A 724 -2.14 -21.79 5.64
N THR A 725 -3.27 -22.18 6.22
CA THR A 725 -3.98 -23.43 5.94
C THR A 725 -5.34 -23.10 5.31
N ALA A 726 -6.04 -24.11 4.77
CA ALA A 726 -7.27 -23.86 4.05
C ALA A 726 -8.33 -23.12 4.86
N GLU A 727 -8.54 -23.50 6.13
CA GLU A 727 -9.49 -22.86 7.05
C GLU A 727 -9.14 -21.39 7.34
N MET A 728 -7.85 -21.04 7.34
CA MET A 728 -7.38 -19.66 7.56
C MET A 728 -7.74 -18.72 6.42
N THR A 729 -8.04 -19.25 5.24
CA THR A 729 -8.48 -18.44 4.09
C THR A 729 -9.95 -18.03 4.15
N VAL A 730 -10.72 -18.62 5.08
CA VAL A 730 -12.17 -18.37 5.23
C VAL A 730 -12.59 -17.97 6.65
N ASP A 731 -11.69 -18.12 7.63
CA ASP A 731 -11.94 -17.80 9.05
C ASP A 731 -10.66 -17.25 9.71
N VAL A 732 -10.66 -15.99 10.05
CA VAL A 732 -9.51 -15.32 10.67
C VAL A 732 -9.22 -15.86 12.09
N THR A 733 -10.23 -16.42 12.78
CA THR A 733 -10.03 -16.97 14.13
C THR A 733 -9.07 -18.16 14.10
N ALA A 734 -9.04 -18.93 13.01
CA ALA A 734 -8.09 -20.01 12.83
C ALA A 734 -6.62 -19.52 12.78
N ILE A 735 -6.39 -18.31 12.25
CA ILE A 735 -5.07 -17.65 12.25
C ILE A 735 -4.71 -17.29 13.70
N TRP A 736 -5.60 -16.59 14.40
CA TRP A 736 -5.37 -16.13 15.77
C TRP A 736 -5.14 -17.27 16.75
N GLU A 737 -5.93 -18.36 16.65
CA GLU A 737 -5.72 -19.57 17.43
C GLU A 737 -4.34 -20.20 17.17
N LYS A 738 -3.87 -20.22 15.91
CA LYS A 738 -2.53 -20.74 15.59
C LYS A 738 -1.44 -19.83 16.14
N VAL A 739 -1.61 -18.51 16.11
CA VAL A 739 -0.71 -17.54 16.76
C VAL A 739 -0.58 -17.81 18.24
N VAL A 740 -1.70 -18.01 18.95
CA VAL A 740 -1.71 -18.35 20.39
C VAL A 740 -1.00 -19.67 20.64
N ASP A 741 -1.25 -20.69 19.80
CA ASP A 741 -0.65 -22.00 19.95
C ASP A 741 0.88 -21.98 19.86
N VAL A 742 1.45 -21.23 18.90
CA VAL A 742 2.91 -21.13 18.75
C VAL A 742 3.55 -20.21 19.79
N THR A 743 2.79 -19.24 20.31
CA THR A 743 3.32 -18.28 21.28
C THR A 743 3.29 -18.83 22.71
N TRP A 744 2.17 -19.40 23.15
CA TRP A 744 1.97 -19.75 24.55
C TRP A 744 1.62 -21.22 24.79
N ASN A 745 1.15 -21.99 23.79
CA ASN A 745 0.70 -23.37 23.95
C ASN A 745 1.71 -24.42 23.48
N GLY A 746 2.92 -24.00 23.06
CA GLY A 746 4.04 -24.89 22.74
C GLY A 746 4.01 -25.53 21.35
N ASP A 747 3.18 -25.06 20.43
CA ASP A 747 3.25 -25.43 19.01
C ASP A 747 4.51 -24.84 18.37
N SER A 748 4.90 -25.38 17.20
CA SER A 748 6.10 -24.97 16.49
C SER A 748 5.76 -23.98 15.36
N CYS A 749 6.68 -23.02 15.14
CA CYS A 749 6.77 -22.25 13.92
C CYS A 749 7.27 -23.11 12.76
N VAL A 750 7.00 -22.73 11.53
CA VAL A 750 7.63 -23.36 10.35
C VAL A 750 9.12 -22.98 10.28
N VAL A 751 9.42 -21.72 10.60
CA VAL A 751 10.79 -21.20 10.73
C VAL A 751 10.85 -20.29 11.94
N GLY A 752 11.96 -20.32 12.68
CA GLY A 752 12.15 -19.53 13.89
C GLY A 752 11.53 -20.18 15.13
N GLY A 753 11.22 -19.37 16.15
CA GLY A 753 10.59 -19.83 17.40
C GLY A 753 10.52 -18.72 18.43
N LEU A 754 9.50 -18.75 19.28
CA LEU A 754 9.19 -17.71 20.27
C LEU A 754 9.63 -18.07 21.70
N SER A 755 9.98 -19.33 21.95
CA SER A 755 10.39 -19.82 23.26
C SER A 755 11.84 -20.33 23.28
N GLU A 756 12.54 -20.13 24.40
CA GLU A 756 13.85 -20.75 24.65
C GLU A 756 13.76 -22.29 24.92
N GLN A 757 12.56 -22.85 24.84
CA GLN A 757 12.31 -24.28 25.09
C GLN A 757 12.70 -25.14 23.87
N PRO A 758 13.24 -26.36 24.05
CA PRO A 758 13.64 -27.18 22.91
C PRO A 758 12.44 -27.58 22.06
N GLN A 759 12.68 -27.61 20.74
CA GLN A 759 11.72 -28.00 19.70
C GLN A 759 10.86 -29.21 20.10
N SER A 760 9.57 -29.13 19.75
CA SER A 760 8.53 -30.08 20.04
C SER A 760 8.92 -31.56 19.78
N SER A 761 8.52 -32.44 20.67
CA SER A 761 8.66 -33.89 20.48
C SER A 761 7.63 -34.35 19.41
N LYS A 762 7.84 -35.52 18.79
CA LYS A 762 6.87 -36.13 17.85
C LYS A 762 5.44 -36.24 18.42
N ARG A 763 5.31 -36.18 19.76
CA ARG A 763 4.03 -36.22 20.47
C ARG A 763 3.29 -34.88 20.32
N ASP A 764 4.04 -33.79 20.28
CA ASP A 764 3.50 -32.44 20.13
C ASP A 764 3.07 -32.17 18.67
N GLU A 765 3.79 -32.74 17.68
CA GLU A 765 3.38 -32.69 16.25
C GLU A 765 2.02 -33.35 16.01
N ALA A 766 1.79 -34.55 16.62
CA ALA A 766 0.50 -35.21 16.50
C ALA A 766 -0.64 -34.41 17.16
N ALA A 767 -0.35 -33.72 18.27
CA ALA A 767 -1.33 -32.84 18.92
C ALA A 767 -1.62 -31.59 18.07
N SER A 768 -0.60 -31.00 17.45
CA SER A 768 -0.73 -29.86 16.54
C SER A 768 -1.56 -30.23 15.31
N LEU A 769 -1.26 -31.38 14.67
CA LEU A 769 -2.03 -31.88 13.53
C LEU A 769 -3.50 -32.12 13.89
N ALA A 770 -3.77 -32.72 15.08
CA ALA A 770 -5.13 -32.94 15.56
C ALA A 770 -5.88 -31.61 15.84
N LYS A 771 -5.17 -30.52 16.21
CA LYS A 771 -5.75 -29.20 16.38
C LYS A 771 -6.08 -28.58 15.00
N ALA A 772 -5.16 -28.67 14.04
CA ALA A 772 -5.39 -28.19 12.68
C ALA A 772 -6.61 -28.88 12.04
N GLN A 773 -6.71 -30.20 12.18
CA GLN A 773 -7.85 -30.96 11.68
C GLN A 773 -9.18 -30.54 12.34
N ARG A 774 -9.17 -30.26 13.64
CA ARG A 774 -10.37 -29.77 14.35
C ARG A 774 -10.76 -28.35 13.88
N ARG A 775 -9.79 -27.48 13.56
CA ARG A 775 -10.08 -26.16 12.99
C ARG A 775 -10.75 -26.29 11.62
N LEU A 776 -10.21 -27.14 10.75
CA LEU A 776 -10.80 -27.44 9.46
C LEU A 776 -12.24 -27.95 9.58
N GLU A 777 -12.47 -28.97 10.44
CA GLU A 777 -13.80 -29.50 10.70
C GLU A 777 -14.76 -28.45 11.27
N LYS A 778 -14.29 -27.57 12.15
CA LYS A 778 -15.03 -26.44 12.71
C LYS A 778 -15.41 -25.45 11.62
N ALA A 779 -14.47 -25.04 10.77
CA ALA A 779 -14.72 -24.12 9.67
C ALA A 779 -15.78 -24.69 8.69
N VAL A 780 -15.71 -25.98 8.35
CA VAL A 780 -16.74 -26.64 7.54
C VAL A 780 -18.12 -26.63 8.23
N GLN A 781 -18.17 -26.95 9.54
CA GLN A 781 -19.43 -26.97 10.29
C GLN A 781 -20.06 -25.57 10.48
N GLN A 782 -19.24 -24.53 10.58
CA GLN A 782 -19.69 -23.15 10.77
C GLN A 782 -19.96 -22.41 9.48
N MET A 783 -19.55 -22.96 8.34
CA MET A 783 -19.81 -22.35 7.03
C MET A 783 -21.30 -22.43 6.71
N THR A 784 -21.94 -21.27 6.63
CA THR A 784 -23.34 -21.14 6.18
C THR A 784 -23.36 -20.57 4.76
N THR A 785 -24.50 -20.74 4.08
CA THR A 785 -24.70 -20.15 2.75
C THR A 785 -24.54 -18.61 2.78
N GLU A 786 -24.94 -17.97 3.87
CA GLU A 786 -24.82 -16.54 4.06
C GLU A 786 -23.35 -16.10 4.23
N LYS A 787 -22.58 -16.80 5.09
CA LYS A 787 -21.14 -16.57 5.22
C LYS A 787 -20.39 -16.78 3.91
N ALA A 788 -20.72 -17.85 3.20
CA ALA A 788 -20.12 -18.15 1.91
C ALA A 788 -20.42 -17.05 0.88
N ALA A 789 -21.66 -16.57 0.82
CA ALA A 789 -22.03 -15.48 -0.09
C ALA A 789 -21.28 -14.18 0.26
N ALA A 790 -21.10 -13.87 1.54
CA ALA A 790 -20.31 -12.72 1.98
C ALA A 790 -18.82 -12.85 1.58
N LEU A 791 -18.24 -14.04 1.74
CA LEU A 791 -16.86 -14.34 1.31
C LEU A 791 -16.71 -14.33 -0.21
N GLU A 792 -17.71 -14.82 -0.96
CA GLU A 792 -17.72 -14.75 -2.42
C GLU A 792 -17.83 -13.30 -2.89
N GLN A 793 -18.69 -12.50 -2.26
CA GLN A 793 -18.83 -11.08 -2.55
C GLN A 793 -17.56 -10.28 -2.22
N SER A 794 -16.77 -10.71 -1.24
CA SER A 794 -15.50 -10.05 -0.90
C SER A 794 -14.47 -10.08 -2.02
N GLN A 795 -14.61 -10.99 -3.00
CA GLN A 795 -13.80 -11.02 -4.21
C GLN A 795 -14.25 -9.97 -5.25
N ASP A 796 -15.51 -9.53 -5.17
CA ASP A 796 -16.10 -8.55 -6.10
C ASP A 796 -16.00 -7.10 -5.62
N LEU A 797 -15.28 -6.83 -4.51
CA LEU A 797 -15.05 -5.49 -3.94
C LEU A 797 -14.34 -4.50 -4.87
N PHE A 798 -14.13 -4.88 -6.12
CA PHE A 798 -13.79 -3.98 -7.21
C PHE A 798 -14.91 -3.02 -7.64
N THR A 799 -16.08 -3.05 -7.01
CA THR A 799 -17.22 -2.28 -7.49
C THR A 799 -17.10 -0.78 -7.23
N ASP A 800 -16.19 -0.34 -6.37
CA ASP A 800 -15.99 1.08 -6.05
C ASP A 800 -14.54 1.51 -6.22
N LEU A 801 -14.15 1.76 -7.48
CA LEU A 801 -12.85 2.36 -7.80
C LEU A 801 -12.71 3.81 -7.32
N ASP A 802 -13.79 4.48 -6.92
CA ASP A 802 -13.73 5.79 -6.26
C ASP A 802 -12.99 5.72 -4.91
N SER A 803 -12.86 4.52 -4.32
CA SER A 803 -12.05 4.30 -3.12
C SER A 803 -10.59 3.94 -3.42
N MET A 804 -10.25 3.56 -4.66
CA MET A 804 -8.86 3.42 -5.12
C MET A 804 -8.20 4.78 -5.42
N VAL A 805 -8.91 5.88 -5.36
CA VAL A 805 -8.27 7.16 -5.05
C VAL A 805 -7.58 6.88 -3.73
N PRO A 806 -6.23 6.86 -3.66
CA PRO A 806 -5.58 6.91 -2.37
C PRO A 806 -6.28 8.10 -1.73
N GLN A 807 -7.03 7.86 -0.67
CA GLN A 807 -7.39 8.97 0.19
C GLN A 807 -6.06 9.65 0.33
N GLN A 808 -5.98 10.84 -0.23
CA GLN A 808 -4.77 11.60 -0.09
C GLN A 808 -4.52 11.52 1.39
N GLY A 809 -3.67 10.54 1.74
CA GLY A 809 -3.08 10.49 3.03
C GLY A 809 -2.26 11.75 3.07
N LEU A 810 -2.98 12.86 3.17
CA LEU A 810 -2.42 14.09 3.62
C LEU A 810 -1.96 13.75 5.02
N MET A 811 -0.82 13.06 5.09
CA MET A 811 -0.03 13.03 6.29
C MET A 811 0.48 14.45 6.42
N LEU A 812 -0.44 15.32 6.86
CA LEU A 812 -0.03 16.58 7.41
C LEU A 812 0.97 16.26 8.51
N PRO A 813 2.13 16.88 8.47
CA PRO A 813 3.14 16.70 9.51
C PRO A 813 2.55 16.87 10.88
#